data_cc2c4d48112ef341d67c81a0ce4be553
#
_entry.id   cc2c4d48112ef341d67c81a0ce4be553
#
_cell.length_a   1.000
_cell.length_b   1.000
_cell.length_c   1.000
_cell.angle_alpha   90.00
_cell.angle_beta   90.00
_cell.angle_gamma   90.00
#
_symmetry.space_group_name_H-M   'P 1'
#
loop_
_entity.id
_entity.type
_entity.pdbx_description
1 polymer ?
#
loop_
_entity_poly.entity_id
_entity_poly.type
_entity_poly.pdbx_seq_one_letter_code
_entity_poly.pdbx_strand_id
1 'polypeptide(L)'
;MNNLNLNLRLVPLPNPTSLIGRRHQPPWRRILDPSGEIVNQWNHIFLLTSLIALFVDPLFFYLLGFTKNCLSTDYALGGFVVFTRCMVDLFSALHIVMKFRTAYIAPNSRVFGRGDLVRDPYKIAVRYLTGDFAIDLAAALPLPQLVVWGVMPLTRSKTTAHVNHAVSLVIIVQYLPRLIVIFPLNWRIVKNTGVVAKTTWSGAAYNLVLYLLASHVIGAVWYLMSVERTFSCWKQQCRMENLDLPCSISYLDCTDEGPERDIWLNYTQVFKKCNAKSKATDFDFGMFADSLNDQVASADFIDKYFYCLWWGLRSLSSYGQNLEASTYVSETMFSSLICLLGLVLFSLLIGNMQTYLQSTTARLEEWRIKRRDTEEWMRHRQLPPELQAKVRRFVQYNWLSTRGANEEVILRSLPLDLRREIQKHLCLALVRRVPFFSQMDEQLLDAICEHLVSSLNTKDTYIVREGDPVKEMLFIIRGKLESSTTNGGRSGFFNSITLKPGDFCGEELLTWALLPASNANFPASTRTVKSITEVEAFALSAEDLKFVANQFKRLHSKKLQHAFRFYSHQWRTWGACIIQAAWRRFRRRKLAEELSRNESLYYIQRSDEGDELSDEDDNSVSNNIDNNAQQLGATILASKFAANTKKGTIQKVRFVEPGESSLRMPKLFKPDEPEF
;
A
#
# COMPACT_ATOMS: atom_id res chain seq x y z
N MET A 1 -5.92 -34.53 -51.04
CA MET A 1 -4.69 -35.34 -50.88
C MET A 1 -3.55 -34.39 -50.64
N ASN A 2 -3.12 -34.22 -49.42
CA ASN A 2 -1.77 -33.85 -49.02
C ASN A 2 -1.69 -33.93 -47.50
N ASN A 3 -0.89 -34.87 -47.06
CA ASN A 3 -0.64 -35.22 -45.66
C ASN A 3 0.13 -34.12 -44.95
N LEU A 4 -0.41 -33.55 -43.87
CA LEU A 4 0.33 -32.79 -42.88
C LEU A 4 0.75 -33.75 -41.75
N ASN A 5 1.97 -34.22 -41.79
CA ASN A 5 2.62 -34.91 -40.69
C ASN A 5 2.95 -33.91 -39.57
N LEU A 6 2.13 -33.93 -38.51
CA LEU A 6 2.42 -33.27 -37.23
C LEU A 6 3.44 -34.16 -36.47
N ASN A 7 4.70 -33.84 -36.52
CA ASN A 7 5.73 -34.37 -35.63
C ASN A 7 5.53 -33.77 -34.23
N LEU A 8 4.72 -34.42 -33.39
CA LEU A 8 4.69 -34.20 -31.94
C LEU A 8 6.03 -34.71 -31.36
N ARG A 9 7.00 -33.83 -31.16
CA ARG A 9 8.15 -34.11 -30.29
C ARG A 9 7.61 -34.22 -28.84
N LEU A 10 7.44 -35.47 -28.38
CA LEU A 10 7.29 -35.82 -27.01
C LEU A 10 8.47 -35.23 -26.20
N VAL A 11 8.17 -34.27 -25.30
CA VAL A 11 9.12 -33.82 -24.30
C VAL A 11 9.45 -35.01 -23.42
N PRO A 12 10.71 -35.43 -23.27
CA PRO A 12 11.05 -36.57 -22.42
C PRO A 12 10.72 -36.23 -21.00
N LEU A 13 9.87 -37.05 -20.36
CA LEU A 13 9.62 -37.05 -18.92
C LEU A 13 10.96 -37.17 -18.18
N PRO A 14 11.19 -36.37 -17.13
CA PRO A 14 12.44 -36.49 -16.37
C PRO A 14 12.53 -37.87 -15.74
N ASN A 15 13.65 -38.56 -15.99
CA ASN A 15 13.96 -39.88 -15.46
C ASN A 15 13.75 -39.93 -13.94
N PRO A 16 13.02 -40.90 -13.38
CA PRO A 16 12.82 -41.05 -11.95
C PRO A 16 14.09 -41.39 -11.15
N THR A 17 15.23 -41.63 -11.81
CA THR A 17 16.50 -41.94 -11.14
C THR A 17 17.24 -40.73 -10.58
N SER A 18 16.75 -39.48 -10.77
CA SER A 18 17.35 -38.27 -10.17
C SER A 18 16.96 -37.97 -8.73
N LEU A 19 16.07 -38.78 -8.14
CA LEU A 19 15.59 -38.60 -6.74
C LEU A 19 16.40 -39.36 -5.68
N ILE A 20 17.32 -40.24 -6.09
CA ILE A 20 18.15 -41.01 -5.17
C ILE A 20 19.58 -40.48 -5.24
N GLY A 21 19.92 -39.46 -4.41
CA GLY A 21 21.30 -38.98 -4.33
C GLY A 21 21.48 -37.54 -3.83
N ARG A 22 20.56 -36.97 -3.10
CA ARG A 22 20.90 -35.78 -2.25
C ARG A 22 21.72 -36.27 -1.07
N ARG A 23 23.02 -36.61 -1.31
CA ARG A 23 24.02 -36.63 -0.25
C ARG A 23 23.86 -35.33 0.55
N HIS A 24 23.62 -35.43 1.85
CA HIS A 24 23.69 -34.33 2.79
C HIS A 24 25.08 -33.69 2.65
N GLN A 25 25.21 -32.74 1.72
CA GLN A 25 26.42 -31.92 1.70
C GLN A 25 26.40 -31.09 2.97
N PRO A 26 27.51 -31.08 3.74
CA PRO A 26 27.58 -30.28 4.94
C PRO A 26 27.23 -28.83 4.62
N PRO A 27 26.53 -28.11 5.52
CA PRO A 27 25.99 -26.77 5.25
C PRO A 27 27.05 -25.78 4.74
N TRP A 28 28.31 -25.98 5.08
CA TRP A 28 29.45 -25.17 4.65
C TRP A 28 29.89 -25.38 3.18
N ARG A 29 29.42 -26.42 2.48
CA ARG A 29 29.65 -26.64 1.03
C ARG A 29 28.49 -26.20 0.17
N ARG A 30 27.40 -25.72 0.74
CA ARG A 30 26.20 -25.36 0.02
C ARG A 30 26.37 -24.00 -0.66
N ILE A 31 26.17 -23.93 -1.97
CA ILE A 31 26.16 -22.66 -2.73
C ILE A 31 24.85 -21.94 -2.44
N LEU A 32 24.96 -20.67 -2.09
CA LEU A 32 23.86 -19.81 -1.70
C LEU A 32 23.18 -19.17 -2.94
N ASP A 33 21.88 -18.99 -2.85
CA ASP A 33 21.12 -18.28 -3.86
C ASP A 33 21.25 -16.76 -3.65
N PRO A 34 21.58 -15.97 -4.68
CA PRO A 34 21.74 -14.52 -4.53
C PRO A 34 20.46 -13.79 -4.13
N SER A 35 19.27 -14.37 -4.36
CA SER A 35 17.97 -13.85 -3.93
C SER A 35 17.47 -14.48 -2.62
N GLY A 36 18.25 -15.42 -2.04
CA GLY A 36 17.90 -16.09 -0.79
C GLY A 36 17.92 -15.17 0.43
N GLU A 37 17.08 -15.48 1.40
CA GLU A 37 16.94 -14.69 2.63
C GLU A 37 18.26 -14.51 3.38
N ILE A 38 19.08 -15.58 3.50
CA ILE A 38 20.38 -15.56 4.19
C ILE A 38 21.33 -14.54 3.53
N VAL A 39 21.41 -14.54 2.19
CA VAL A 39 22.28 -13.61 1.46
C VAL A 39 21.78 -12.17 1.60
N ASN A 40 20.47 -11.98 1.61
CA ASN A 40 19.87 -10.66 1.77
C ASN A 40 20.12 -10.11 3.19
N GLN A 41 19.91 -10.90 4.24
CA GLN A 41 20.22 -10.52 5.62
C GLN A 41 21.70 -10.21 5.80
N TRP A 42 22.59 -11.05 5.22
CA TRP A 42 24.03 -10.79 5.25
C TRP A 42 24.40 -9.47 4.58
N ASN A 43 23.82 -9.17 3.43
CA ASN A 43 24.07 -7.91 2.73
C ASN A 43 23.64 -6.69 3.55
N HIS A 44 22.55 -6.77 4.33
CA HIS A 44 22.16 -5.70 5.24
C HIS A 44 23.16 -5.52 6.39
N ILE A 45 23.61 -6.62 7.00
CA ILE A 45 24.63 -6.57 8.06
C ILE A 45 25.93 -5.98 7.51
N PHE A 46 26.35 -6.43 6.33
CA PHE A 46 27.57 -5.93 5.71
C PHE A 46 27.47 -4.46 5.28
N LEU A 47 26.29 -4.00 4.83
CA LEU A 47 26.06 -2.57 4.56
C LEU A 47 26.21 -1.75 5.83
N LEU A 48 25.64 -2.18 6.95
CA LEU A 48 25.74 -1.49 8.22
C LEU A 48 27.20 -1.44 8.71
N THR A 49 27.92 -2.56 8.68
CA THR A 49 29.33 -2.61 9.09
C THR A 49 30.22 -1.77 8.19
N SER A 50 29.96 -1.75 6.88
CA SER A 50 30.68 -0.88 5.93
C SER A 50 30.42 0.60 6.18
N LEU A 51 29.18 0.98 6.55
CA LEU A 51 28.85 2.34 6.94
C LEU A 51 29.60 2.75 8.21
N ILE A 52 29.64 1.89 9.22
CA ILE A 52 30.42 2.11 10.45
C ILE A 52 31.90 2.31 10.10
N ALA A 53 32.45 1.51 9.19
CA ALA A 53 33.83 1.66 8.73
C ALA A 53 34.11 3.05 8.17
N LEU A 54 33.21 3.57 7.31
CA LEU A 54 33.38 4.89 6.71
C LEU A 54 33.37 6.04 7.73
N PHE A 55 32.71 5.86 8.88
CA PHE A 55 32.78 6.84 9.98
C PHE A 55 33.98 6.63 10.89
N VAL A 56 34.47 5.40 11.03
CA VAL A 56 35.61 5.11 11.91
C VAL A 56 36.96 5.44 11.26
N ASP A 57 37.11 5.22 9.95
CA ASP A 57 38.38 5.43 9.25
C ASP A 57 38.94 6.86 9.38
N PRO A 58 38.17 7.94 9.22
CA PRO A 58 38.70 9.31 9.37
C PRO A 58 39.08 9.64 10.82
N LEU A 59 38.66 8.87 11.82
CA LEU A 59 39.07 9.09 13.22
C LEU A 59 40.55 8.88 13.44
N PHE A 60 41.24 8.11 12.58
CA PHE A 60 42.70 7.99 12.61
C PHE A 60 43.40 9.33 12.46
N PHE A 61 42.81 10.33 11.80
CA PHE A 61 43.39 11.65 11.61
C PHE A 61 43.43 12.48 12.91
N TYR A 62 42.57 12.13 13.89
CA TYR A 62 42.53 12.81 15.19
C TYR A 62 43.52 12.24 16.21
N LEU A 63 44.29 11.19 15.85
CA LEU A 63 45.30 10.60 16.74
C LEU A 63 46.42 11.56 17.10
N LEU A 64 46.73 12.51 16.21
CA LEU A 64 47.76 13.50 16.42
C LEU A 64 47.17 14.75 17.09
N GLY A 65 47.83 15.27 18.08
CA GLY A 65 47.47 16.52 18.76
C GLY A 65 48.68 17.23 19.35
N PHE A 66 48.47 18.40 19.90
CA PHE A 66 49.53 19.14 20.57
C PHE A 66 49.29 19.16 22.08
N THR A 67 50.31 18.77 22.85
CA THR A 67 50.28 18.79 24.29
C THR A 67 51.57 19.51 24.78
N LYS A 68 51.46 20.54 25.61
CA LYS A 68 52.59 21.26 26.15
C LYS A 68 53.70 21.66 25.14
N ASN A 69 53.28 22.22 24.00
CA ASN A 69 54.20 22.65 22.92
C ASN A 69 54.99 21.53 22.25
N CYS A 70 54.43 20.31 22.19
CA CYS A 70 55.00 19.22 21.43
C CYS A 70 53.88 18.41 20.74
N LEU A 71 54.24 17.67 19.71
CA LEU A 71 53.36 16.74 19.03
C LEU A 71 53.16 15.47 19.84
N SER A 72 51.94 15.17 20.22
CA SER A 72 51.58 13.99 20.99
C SER A 72 50.64 13.07 20.18
N THR A 73 50.63 11.78 20.51
CA THR A 73 49.72 10.79 19.93
C THR A 73 48.78 10.28 21.03
N ASP A 74 47.48 10.35 20.75
CA ASP A 74 46.45 9.81 21.66
C ASP A 74 46.34 8.27 21.47
N TYR A 75 46.96 7.51 22.40
CA TYR A 75 46.97 6.07 22.37
C TYR A 75 45.63 5.45 22.79
N ALA A 76 44.83 6.13 23.61
CA ALA A 76 43.53 5.64 24.05
C ALA A 76 42.54 5.64 22.87
N LEU A 77 42.45 6.77 22.17
CA LEU A 77 41.69 6.86 20.95
C LEU A 77 42.19 5.88 19.88
N GLY A 78 43.53 5.75 19.75
CA GLY A 78 44.14 4.81 18.80
C GLY A 78 43.76 3.36 19.07
N GLY A 79 43.73 2.93 20.31
CA GLY A 79 43.29 1.57 20.72
C GLY A 79 41.83 1.30 20.35
N PHE A 80 40.94 2.27 20.63
CA PHE A 80 39.50 2.16 20.29
C PHE A 80 39.26 2.07 18.78
N VAL A 81 39.90 2.96 18.01
CA VAL A 81 39.72 3.02 16.54
C VAL A 81 40.28 1.74 15.90
N VAL A 82 41.46 1.29 16.29
CA VAL A 82 42.07 0.03 15.80
C VAL A 82 41.21 -1.16 16.13
N PHE A 83 40.69 -1.27 17.36
CA PHE A 83 39.81 -2.40 17.74
C PHE A 83 38.53 -2.43 16.88
N THR A 84 37.84 -1.29 16.75
CA THR A 84 36.63 -1.19 15.93
C THR A 84 36.92 -1.53 14.48
N ARG A 85 38.05 -1.06 13.98
CA ARG A 85 38.51 -1.34 12.63
C ARG A 85 38.77 -2.82 12.39
N CYS A 86 39.45 -3.50 13.29
CA CYS A 86 39.70 -4.95 13.21
C CYS A 86 38.38 -5.74 13.13
N MET A 87 37.35 -5.32 13.88
CA MET A 87 36.04 -5.96 13.82
C MET A 87 35.42 -5.78 12.40
N VAL A 88 35.46 -4.58 11.84
CA VAL A 88 34.94 -4.32 10.49
C VAL A 88 35.72 -5.08 9.41
N ASP A 89 37.04 -5.15 9.54
CA ASP A 89 37.89 -5.89 8.59
C ASP A 89 37.59 -7.39 8.62
N LEU A 90 37.25 -7.95 9.80
CA LEU A 90 36.76 -9.33 9.93
C LEU A 90 35.45 -9.54 9.13
N PHE A 91 34.48 -8.63 9.26
CA PHE A 91 33.26 -8.70 8.45
C PHE A 91 33.52 -8.57 6.95
N SER A 92 34.50 -7.75 6.55
CA SER A 92 34.91 -7.62 5.14
C SER A 92 35.54 -8.91 4.62
N ALA A 93 36.39 -9.57 5.41
CA ALA A 93 36.95 -10.88 5.06
C ALA A 93 35.86 -11.96 4.96
N LEU A 94 34.91 -11.99 5.89
CA LEU A 94 33.74 -12.88 5.81
C LEU A 94 32.88 -12.60 4.58
N HIS A 95 32.73 -11.34 4.19
CA HIS A 95 31.99 -10.98 2.97
C HIS A 95 32.67 -11.51 1.70
N ILE A 96 33.99 -11.48 1.61
CA ILE A 96 34.75 -12.11 0.51
C ILE A 96 34.43 -13.61 0.45
N VAL A 97 34.44 -14.32 1.59
CA VAL A 97 34.06 -15.73 1.66
C VAL A 97 32.62 -15.95 1.20
N MET A 98 31.69 -15.10 1.61
CA MET A 98 30.29 -15.17 1.19
C MET A 98 30.13 -14.96 -0.32
N LYS A 99 30.87 -14.03 -0.94
CA LYS A 99 30.89 -13.83 -2.39
C LYS A 99 31.38 -15.04 -3.17
N PHE A 100 32.41 -15.74 -2.71
CA PHE A 100 32.86 -17.01 -3.31
C PHE A 100 31.79 -18.11 -3.25
N ARG A 101 30.85 -18.02 -2.32
CA ARG A 101 29.80 -19.04 -2.12
C ARG A 101 28.42 -18.65 -2.65
N THR A 102 28.28 -17.46 -3.23
CA THR A 102 27.01 -16.97 -3.76
C THR A 102 26.97 -17.19 -5.27
N ALA A 103 25.94 -17.91 -5.74
CA ALA A 103 25.69 -18.12 -7.16
C ALA A 103 25.43 -16.79 -7.89
N TYR A 104 25.61 -16.77 -9.19
CA TYR A 104 25.30 -15.60 -10.01
C TYR A 104 24.40 -15.95 -11.20
N ILE A 105 23.70 -14.95 -11.72
CA ILE A 105 22.83 -15.08 -12.89
C ILE A 105 23.67 -14.82 -14.14
N ALA A 106 23.70 -15.80 -15.08
CA ALA A 106 24.45 -15.69 -16.32
C ALA A 106 23.89 -14.56 -17.21
N PRO A 107 24.74 -13.62 -17.72
CA PRO A 107 24.26 -12.47 -18.48
C PRO A 107 23.61 -12.85 -19.81
N ASN A 108 24.05 -13.95 -20.45
CA ASN A 108 23.58 -14.39 -21.76
C ASN A 108 22.26 -15.15 -21.73
N SER A 109 21.73 -15.53 -20.55
CA SER A 109 20.48 -16.28 -20.43
C SER A 109 19.26 -15.39 -20.24
N ARG A 110 19.40 -14.07 -20.30
CA ARG A 110 18.30 -13.09 -20.10
C ARG A 110 17.30 -13.02 -21.25
N VAL A 111 17.50 -13.78 -22.34
CA VAL A 111 16.67 -13.74 -23.55
C VAL A 111 15.20 -14.12 -23.28
N PHE A 112 14.90 -14.88 -22.23
CA PHE A 112 13.55 -15.30 -21.86
C PHE A 112 13.11 -14.85 -20.45
N GLY A 113 13.63 -13.74 -19.94
CA GLY A 113 13.16 -13.15 -18.68
C GLY A 113 13.67 -13.80 -17.39
N ARG A 114 14.17 -15.04 -17.42
CA ARG A 114 14.83 -15.74 -16.31
C ARG A 114 16.25 -16.07 -16.69
N GLY A 115 17.22 -15.41 -16.04
CA GLY A 115 18.62 -15.80 -16.20
C GLY A 115 18.92 -17.14 -15.51
N ASP A 116 19.69 -18.00 -16.16
CA ASP A 116 20.14 -19.26 -15.58
C ASP A 116 21.07 -19.02 -14.38
N LEU A 117 20.79 -19.67 -13.27
CA LEU A 117 21.56 -19.57 -12.05
C LEU A 117 22.78 -20.52 -12.11
N VAL A 118 23.98 -19.93 -12.22
CA VAL A 118 25.23 -20.68 -12.25
C VAL A 118 25.65 -21.03 -10.83
N ARG A 119 25.65 -22.34 -10.53
CA ARG A 119 26.02 -22.92 -9.22
C ARG A 119 27.37 -23.64 -9.23
N ASP A 120 28.12 -23.54 -10.31
CA ASP A 120 29.45 -24.16 -10.44
C ASP A 120 30.48 -23.34 -9.63
N PRO A 121 31.13 -23.92 -8.57
CA PRO A 121 32.07 -23.20 -7.69
C PRO A 121 33.24 -22.60 -8.48
N TYR A 122 33.74 -23.31 -9.47
CA TYR A 122 34.88 -22.87 -10.31
C TYR A 122 34.52 -21.62 -11.12
N LYS A 123 33.35 -21.64 -11.77
CA LYS A 123 32.87 -20.51 -12.55
C LYS A 123 32.55 -19.27 -11.66
N ILE A 124 32.05 -19.52 -10.45
CA ILE A 124 31.82 -18.45 -9.48
C ILE A 124 33.14 -17.82 -9.05
N ALA A 125 34.14 -18.65 -8.71
CA ALA A 125 35.46 -18.17 -8.28
C ALA A 125 36.16 -17.38 -9.36
N VAL A 126 36.24 -17.90 -10.59
CA VAL A 126 36.88 -17.21 -11.74
C VAL A 126 36.21 -15.87 -12.00
N ARG A 127 34.87 -15.84 -12.05
CA ARG A 127 34.13 -14.57 -12.27
C ARG A 127 34.38 -13.54 -11.18
N TYR A 128 34.44 -13.97 -9.94
CA TYR A 128 34.67 -13.07 -8.82
C TYR A 128 36.12 -12.54 -8.82
N LEU A 129 37.09 -13.42 -9.06
CA LEU A 129 38.51 -13.04 -9.13
C LEU A 129 38.80 -12.05 -10.26
N THR A 130 38.14 -12.21 -11.40
CA THR A 130 38.31 -11.29 -12.55
C THR A 130 37.47 -10.01 -12.45
N GLY A 131 36.58 -9.91 -11.44
CA GLY A 131 35.69 -8.78 -11.24
C GLY A 131 35.99 -8.00 -9.96
N ASP A 132 35.10 -8.12 -8.98
CA ASP A 132 35.06 -7.27 -7.77
C ASP A 132 36.14 -7.61 -6.72
N PHE A 133 36.85 -8.76 -6.84
CA PHE A 133 37.75 -9.28 -5.81
C PHE A 133 38.89 -8.32 -5.43
N ALA A 134 39.50 -7.67 -6.42
CA ALA A 134 40.61 -6.75 -6.16
C ALA A 134 40.19 -5.55 -5.28
N ILE A 135 38.98 -5.03 -5.51
CA ILE A 135 38.42 -3.91 -4.75
C ILE A 135 38.04 -4.38 -3.34
N ASP A 136 37.38 -5.53 -3.21
CA ASP A 136 37.01 -6.10 -1.91
C ASP A 136 38.23 -6.44 -1.06
N LEU A 137 39.29 -6.99 -1.69
CA LEU A 137 40.56 -7.29 -1.04
C LEU A 137 41.24 -6.00 -0.55
N ALA A 138 41.35 -4.98 -1.41
CA ALA A 138 41.90 -3.69 -1.03
C ALA A 138 41.16 -3.05 0.13
N ALA A 139 39.81 -3.19 0.17
CA ALA A 139 38.98 -2.72 1.25
C ALA A 139 39.15 -3.51 2.56
N ALA A 140 39.48 -4.78 2.49
CA ALA A 140 39.62 -5.69 3.63
C ALA A 140 41.04 -5.71 4.25
N LEU A 141 42.06 -5.21 3.57
CA LEU A 141 43.43 -5.21 4.07
C LEU A 141 43.59 -4.32 5.30
N PRO A 142 44.21 -4.78 6.41
CA PRO A 142 44.39 -4.00 7.63
C PRO A 142 45.62 -3.06 7.52
N LEU A 143 45.76 -2.31 6.41
CA LEU A 143 46.94 -1.46 6.16
C LEU A 143 47.13 -0.35 7.22
N PRO A 144 46.11 0.42 7.64
CA PRO A 144 46.30 1.46 8.65
C PRO A 144 46.77 0.92 9.99
N GLN A 145 46.27 -0.25 10.39
CA GLN A 145 46.66 -0.91 11.63
C GLN A 145 48.15 -1.34 11.59
N LEU A 146 48.58 -1.90 10.45
CA LEU A 146 49.98 -2.28 10.24
C LEU A 146 50.90 -1.07 10.27
N VAL A 147 50.46 0.06 9.71
CA VAL A 147 51.27 1.30 9.75
C VAL A 147 51.32 1.91 11.14
N VAL A 148 50.19 2.01 11.84
CA VAL A 148 50.11 2.61 13.19
C VAL A 148 50.85 1.75 14.22
N TRP A 149 50.70 0.44 14.20
CA TRP A 149 51.33 -0.45 15.22
C TRP A 149 52.66 -1.05 14.83
N GLY A 150 52.95 -1.18 13.52
CA GLY A 150 54.20 -1.74 13.03
C GLY A 150 55.21 -0.67 12.61
N VAL A 151 54.82 0.24 11.69
CA VAL A 151 55.78 1.19 11.11
C VAL A 151 56.08 2.35 12.03
N MET A 152 55.06 2.94 12.69
CA MET A 152 55.22 4.06 13.60
C MET A 152 56.22 3.78 14.74
N PRO A 153 56.16 2.68 15.50
CA PRO A 153 57.10 2.43 16.57
C PRO A 153 58.51 2.12 16.05
N LEU A 154 58.66 1.54 14.85
CA LEU A 154 59.98 1.23 14.26
C LEU A 154 60.71 2.45 13.70
N THR A 155 59.97 3.49 13.25
CA THR A 155 60.53 4.69 12.65
C THR A 155 60.68 5.85 13.64
N ARG A 156 60.26 5.69 14.89
CA ARG A 156 60.29 6.66 15.98
C ARG A 156 61.65 7.33 16.21
N SER A 157 62.73 6.73 15.73
CA SER A 157 64.07 7.17 15.96
C SER A 157 64.60 8.23 14.94
N LYS A 158 63.98 8.46 13.80
CA LYS A 158 64.60 9.31 12.78
C LYS A 158 63.75 10.36 12.06
N THR A 159 62.43 10.28 11.92
CA THR A 159 61.65 11.28 11.18
C THR A 159 60.14 11.11 11.36
N THR A 160 59.58 11.56 12.47
CA THR A 160 58.14 11.54 12.80
C THR A 160 57.26 12.16 11.69
N ALA A 161 57.77 13.16 10.96
CA ALA A 161 57.00 13.84 9.93
C ALA A 161 56.75 13.03 8.65
N HIS A 162 57.76 12.28 8.17
CA HIS A 162 57.58 11.45 6.95
C HIS A 162 56.67 10.27 7.18
N VAL A 163 56.65 9.71 8.40
CA VAL A 163 55.76 8.64 8.81
C VAL A 163 54.29 9.07 8.79
N ASN A 164 54.03 10.29 9.27
CA ASN A 164 52.66 10.83 9.34
C ASN A 164 52.06 11.03 7.93
N HIS A 165 52.84 11.49 6.96
CA HIS A 165 52.42 11.62 5.57
C HIS A 165 52.10 10.24 4.96
N ALA A 166 52.94 9.22 5.24
CA ALA A 166 52.72 7.88 4.74
C ALA A 166 51.44 7.25 5.33
N VAL A 167 51.19 7.42 6.64
CA VAL A 167 49.95 6.94 7.30
C VAL A 167 48.73 7.61 6.68
N SER A 168 48.75 8.92 6.53
CA SER A 168 47.63 9.67 5.95
C SER A 168 47.34 9.23 4.52
N LEU A 169 48.38 9.05 3.69
CA LEU A 169 48.21 8.58 2.34
C LEU A 169 47.60 7.18 2.29
N VAL A 170 48.08 6.27 3.13
CA VAL A 170 47.52 4.88 3.21
C VAL A 170 46.07 4.89 3.58
N ILE A 171 45.67 5.72 4.57
CA ILE A 171 44.27 5.83 5.01
C ILE A 171 43.39 6.36 3.88
N ILE A 172 43.80 7.44 3.19
CA ILE A 172 43.03 8.02 2.08
C ILE A 172 42.92 7.04 0.92
N VAL A 173 44.01 6.37 0.52
CA VAL A 173 44.02 5.42 -0.59
C VAL A 173 43.11 4.22 -0.28
N GLN A 174 43.08 3.74 0.96
CA GLN A 174 42.22 2.63 1.35
C GLN A 174 40.75 3.02 1.57
N TYR A 175 40.50 4.30 1.86
CA TYR A 175 39.13 4.82 2.02
C TYR A 175 38.30 4.72 0.72
N LEU A 176 38.95 4.97 -0.45
CA LEU A 176 38.29 4.93 -1.76
C LEU A 176 37.67 3.55 -2.11
N PRO A 177 38.40 2.41 -2.01
CA PRO A 177 37.80 1.09 -2.24
C PRO A 177 36.58 0.81 -1.35
N ARG A 178 36.61 1.22 -0.08
CA ARG A 178 35.49 1.04 0.85
C ARG A 178 34.27 1.86 0.45
N LEU A 179 34.50 3.10 0.03
CA LEU A 179 33.44 3.95 -0.48
C LEU A 179 32.80 3.35 -1.74
N ILE A 180 33.63 2.82 -2.66
CA ILE A 180 33.16 2.21 -3.92
C ILE A 180 32.29 0.96 -3.64
N VAL A 181 32.62 0.14 -2.66
CA VAL A 181 31.89 -1.10 -2.34
C VAL A 181 30.44 -0.82 -1.91
N ILE A 182 30.18 0.29 -1.24
CA ILE A 182 28.85 0.63 -0.72
C ILE A 182 27.81 0.91 -1.83
N PHE A 183 28.19 1.56 -2.93
CA PHE A 183 27.26 1.95 -3.99
C PHE A 183 26.60 0.73 -4.68
N PRO A 184 27.34 -0.27 -5.21
CA PRO A 184 26.73 -1.44 -5.82
C PRO A 184 25.99 -2.32 -4.82
N LEU A 185 26.40 -2.35 -3.56
CA LEU A 185 25.75 -3.10 -2.51
C LEU A 185 24.36 -2.51 -2.21
N ASN A 186 24.26 -1.20 -2.03
CA ASN A 186 22.99 -0.51 -1.83
C ASN A 186 22.04 -0.73 -3.03
N TRP A 187 22.56 -0.64 -4.25
CA TRP A 187 21.77 -0.91 -5.46
C TRP A 187 21.25 -2.36 -5.52
N ARG A 188 22.07 -3.35 -5.13
CA ARG A 188 21.66 -4.77 -5.07
C ARG A 188 20.56 -5.01 -4.04
N ILE A 189 20.68 -4.42 -2.85
CA ILE A 189 19.66 -4.52 -1.79
C ILE A 189 18.32 -3.96 -2.28
N VAL A 190 18.32 -2.76 -2.84
CA VAL A 190 17.11 -2.12 -3.37
C VAL A 190 16.47 -2.95 -4.50
N LYS A 191 17.27 -3.59 -5.36
CA LYS A 191 16.77 -4.41 -6.45
C LYS A 191 16.18 -5.75 -5.99
N ASN A 192 16.81 -6.41 -5.00
CA ASN A 192 16.39 -7.74 -4.54
C ASN A 192 15.16 -7.71 -3.65
N THR A 193 14.94 -6.61 -2.93
CA THR A 193 13.78 -6.49 -2.01
C THR A 193 12.44 -6.41 -2.77
N GLY A 194 12.45 -6.25 -4.11
CA GLY A 194 11.23 -6.23 -4.94
C GLY A 194 10.25 -5.11 -4.57
N VAL A 195 10.46 -4.50 -3.43
CA VAL A 195 9.68 -3.38 -2.95
C VAL A 195 10.14 -2.16 -3.69
N VAL A 196 9.42 -1.81 -4.72
CA VAL A 196 9.42 -0.48 -5.34
C VAL A 196 8.92 0.58 -4.34
N ALA A 197 8.77 0.26 -3.09
CA ALA A 197 8.73 1.20 -2.00
C ALA A 197 10.15 1.70 -1.68
N LYS A 198 10.81 2.30 -2.68
CA LYS A 198 11.60 3.46 -2.35
C LYS A 198 10.61 4.45 -1.76
N THR A 199 10.39 4.31 -0.46
CA THR A 199 9.85 5.43 0.26
C THR A 199 10.79 6.56 -0.12
N THR A 200 10.30 7.55 -0.80
CA THR A 200 11.06 8.72 -1.28
C THR A 200 11.88 9.31 -0.14
N TRP A 201 11.46 9.07 1.09
CA TRP A 201 12.17 9.38 2.31
C TRP A 201 13.54 8.67 2.43
N SER A 202 13.65 7.42 1.99
CA SER A 202 14.92 6.68 2.07
C SER A 202 16.01 7.29 1.18
N GLY A 203 15.62 7.85 0.03
CA GLY A 203 16.53 8.58 -0.85
C GLY A 203 17.01 9.88 -0.23
N ALA A 204 16.12 10.64 0.41
CA ALA A 204 16.49 11.88 1.12
C ALA A 204 17.41 11.57 2.31
N ALA A 205 17.10 10.57 3.12
CA ALA A 205 17.91 10.14 4.25
C ALA A 205 19.31 9.66 3.82
N TYR A 206 19.38 8.87 2.74
CA TYR A 206 20.65 8.41 2.18
C TYR A 206 21.55 9.58 1.76
N ASN A 207 21.02 10.57 1.07
CA ASN A 207 21.80 11.75 0.66
C ASN A 207 22.21 12.62 1.86
N LEU A 208 21.37 12.71 2.89
CA LEU A 208 21.73 13.42 4.12
C LEU A 208 22.90 12.72 4.84
N VAL A 209 22.85 11.37 4.95
CA VAL A 209 23.95 10.60 5.53
C VAL A 209 25.24 10.75 4.70
N LEU A 210 25.14 10.74 3.37
CA LEU A 210 26.28 10.95 2.48
C LEU A 210 26.88 12.35 2.65
N TYR A 211 26.05 13.37 2.80
CA TYR A 211 26.47 14.74 3.05
C TYR A 211 27.17 14.90 4.40
N LEU A 212 26.61 14.29 5.47
CA LEU A 212 27.23 14.27 6.80
C LEU A 212 28.56 13.49 6.79
N LEU A 213 28.63 12.38 6.06
CA LEU A 213 29.84 11.59 5.89
C LEU A 213 30.93 12.42 5.18
N ALA A 214 30.58 13.11 4.10
CA ALA A 214 31.51 14.00 3.41
C ALA A 214 32.03 15.12 4.32
N SER A 215 31.15 15.74 5.11
CA SER A 215 31.51 16.76 6.09
C SER A 215 32.45 16.22 7.16
N HIS A 216 32.21 15.00 7.64
CA HIS A 216 33.06 14.32 8.60
C HIS A 216 34.49 14.06 8.04
N VAL A 217 34.55 13.53 6.80
CA VAL A 217 35.85 13.27 6.13
C VAL A 217 36.61 14.57 5.88
N ILE A 218 35.94 15.59 5.33
CA ILE A 218 36.56 16.88 5.04
C ILE A 218 37.05 17.57 6.33
N GLY A 219 36.25 17.53 7.40
CA GLY A 219 36.65 18.05 8.72
C GLY A 219 37.87 17.34 9.29
N ALA A 220 37.93 16.02 9.16
CA ALA A 220 39.05 15.20 9.61
C ALA A 220 40.34 15.47 8.80
N VAL A 221 40.22 15.61 7.47
CA VAL A 221 41.36 15.97 6.59
C VAL A 221 41.85 17.39 6.89
N TRP A 222 40.94 18.35 7.05
CA TRP A 222 41.29 19.72 7.44
C TRP A 222 42.04 19.74 8.76
N TYR A 223 41.61 19.02 9.77
CA TYR A 223 42.28 18.89 11.05
C TYR A 223 43.70 18.35 10.87
N LEU A 224 43.88 17.25 10.15
CA LEU A 224 45.18 16.66 9.89
C LEU A 224 46.13 17.65 9.19
N MET A 225 45.65 18.35 8.14
CA MET A 225 46.41 19.35 7.39
C MET A 225 46.77 20.54 8.29
N SER A 226 45.90 20.94 9.22
CA SER A 226 46.16 22.02 10.17
C SER A 226 47.28 21.66 11.15
N VAL A 227 47.29 20.42 11.67
CA VAL A 227 48.39 19.93 12.53
C VAL A 227 49.70 19.88 11.76
N GLU A 228 49.66 19.41 10.52
CA GLU A 228 50.84 19.37 9.65
C GLU A 228 51.37 20.75 9.34
N ARG A 229 50.51 21.71 9.02
CA ARG A 229 50.89 23.09 8.71
C ARG A 229 51.52 23.75 9.92
N THR A 230 50.97 23.56 11.11
CA THR A 230 51.50 24.06 12.37
C THR A 230 52.88 23.48 12.66
N PHE A 231 53.00 22.15 12.49
CA PHE A 231 54.28 21.47 12.70
C PHE A 231 55.37 21.92 11.67
N SER A 232 54.95 22.22 10.44
CA SER A 232 55.84 22.77 9.39
C SER A 232 56.36 24.15 9.78
N CYS A 233 55.52 25.03 10.35
CA CYS A 233 55.97 26.30 10.90
C CYS A 233 57.02 26.12 12.01
N TRP A 234 56.74 25.23 12.99
CA TRP A 234 57.65 24.91 14.07
C TRP A 234 59.02 24.43 13.55
N LYS A 235 59.03 23.54 12.58
CA LYS A 235 60.27 23.06 11.93
C LYS A 235 61.02 24.19 11.24
N GLN A 236 60.33 25.08 10.52
CA GLN A 236 60.96 26.19 9.83
C GLN A 236 61.61 27.18 10.81
N GLN A 237 60.88 27.56 11.86
CA GLN A 237 61.38 28.46 12.90
C GLN A 237 62.49 27.83 13.73
N CYS A 238 62.39 26.50 14.05
CA CYS A 238 63.44 25.77 14.72
C CYS A 238 64.79 25.78 13.95
N ARG A 239 64.72 25.63 12.61
CA ARG A 239 65.92 25.69 11.75
C ARG A 239 66.53 27.11 11.64
N MET A 240 65.71 28.18 11.83
CA MET A 240 66.13 29.55 11.78
C MET A 240 66.57 30.08 13.12
N GLU A 241 66.35 29.36 14.20
CA GLU A 241 66.71 29.79 15.57
C GLU A 241 68.20 29.58 15.83
N ASN A 242 68.91 30.68 15.98
CA ASN A 242 70.35 30.75 16.32
C ASN A 242 70.50 31.03 17.81
N LEU A 243 70.30 29.99 18.64
CA LEU A 243 70.55 30.01 20.07
C LEU A 243 71.83 29.23 20.37
N ASP A 244 72.42 29.48 21.55
CA ASP A 244 73.61 28.76 22.03
C ASP A 244 73.35 27.24 22.13
N LEU A 245 72.07 26.84 22.32
CA LEU A 245 71.58 25.46 22.18
C LEU A 245 70.82 25.37 20.84
N PRO A 246 71.34 24.63 19.83
CA PRO A 246 70.65 24.47 18.57
C PRO A 246 69.36 23.68 18.70
N CYS A 247 68.27 24.14 18.10
CA CYS A 247 67.02 23.45 18.08
C CYS A 247 67.15 22.11 17.34
N SER A 248 66.83 21.02 18.05
CA SER A 248 66.64 19.69 17.40
C SER A 248 65.18 19.45 17.08
N ILE A 249 64.91 18.88 15.93
CA ILE A 249 63.52 18.53 15.52
C ILE A 249 62.92 17.50 16.51
N SER A 250 63.75 16.71 17.19
CA SER A 250 63.30 15.76 18.22
C SER A 250 62.64 16.44 19.41
N TYR A 251 63.04 17.68 19.75
CA TYR A 251 62.48 18.46 20.86
C TYR A 251 61.01 18.87 20.63
N LEU A 252 60.56 18.83 19.36
CA LEU A 252 59.17 19.10 18.99
C LEU A 252 58.25 17.90 19.18
N ASP A 253 58.79 16.72 19.51
CA ASP A 253 58.04 15.50 19.79
C ASP A 253 57.97 15.29 21.32
N CYS A 254 56.79 14.99 21.85
CA CYS A 254 56.58 14.75 23.30
C CYS A 254 57.26 13.47 23.82
N THR A 255 57.84 12.67 22.95
CA THR A 255 58.54 11.42 23.33
C THR A 255 59.98 11.69 23.77
N ASP A 256 60.54 12.87 23.50
CA ASP A 256 61.88 13.27 23.93
C ASP A 256 61.81 14.07 25.26
N GLU A 257 62.04 13.39 26.37
CA GLU A 257 61.99 13.96 27.73
C GLU A 257 63.40 14.27 28.29
N GLY A 258 64.37 14.59 27.40
CA GLY A 258 65.74 14.90 27.84
C GLY A 258 65.82 16.27 28.53
N PRO A 259 66.79 16.46 29.50
CA PRO A 259 66.99 17.72 30.22
C PRO A 259 67.38 18.85 29.31
N GLU A 260 67.99 18.60 28.17
CA GLU A 260 68.36 19.58 27.15
C GLU A 260 67.11 20.20 26.50
N ARG A 261 66.04 19.44 26.31
CA ARG A 261 64.74 19.93 25.80
C ARG A 261 64.11 20.93 26.79
N ASP A 262 64.11 20.65 28.11
CA ASP A 262 63.51 21.54 29.09
C ASP A 262 64.27 22.87 29.18
N ILE A 263 65.60 22.84 29.03
CA ILE A 263 66.42 24.04 28.94
C ILE A 263 66.06 24.84 27.65
N TRP A 264 65.98 24.17 26.50
CA TRP A 264 65.60 24.79 25.22
C TRP A 264 64.21 25.39 25.28
N LEU A 265 63.20 24.73 25.87
CA LEU A 265 61.83 25.23 26.02
C LEU A 265 61.72 26.55 26.73
N ASN A 266 62.63 26.88 27.70
CA ASN A 266 62.66 28.12 28.44
C ASN A 266 63.16 29.29 27.62
N TYR A 267 63.98 29.03 26.59
CA TYR A 267 64.63 30.10 25.80
C TYR A 267 64.03 30.25 24.37
N THR A 268 63.35 29.22 23.87
CA THR A 268 62.83 29.21 22.50
C THR A 268 61.69 30.20 22.25
N GLN A 269 61.71 30.79 21.08
CA GLN A 269 60.63 31.67 20.59
C GLN A 269 59.81 31.03 19.46
N VAL A 270 60.07 29.77 19.10
CA VAL A 270 59.41 29.04 18.01
C VAL A 270 57.88 29.11 18.12
N PHE A 271 57.35 28.82 19.31
CA PHE A 271 55.90 28.77 19.54
C PHE A 271 55.24 30.16 19.53
N LYS A 272 55.96 31.21 19.95
CA LYS A 272 55.49 32.60 19.89
C LYS A 272 55.44 33.11 18.44
N LYS A 273 56.45 32.74 17.63
CA LYS A 273 56.55 33.12 16.23
C LYS A 273 55.54 32.35 15.36
N CYS A 274 55.13 31.12 15.73
CA CYS A 274 54.14 30.32 15.01
C CYS A 274 52.71 30.48 15.59
N ASN A 275 52.39 31.65 16.11
CA ASN A 275 51.04 31.97 16.58
C ASN A 275 50.29 32.75 15.50
N ALA A 276 49.17 32.22 14.98
CA ALA A 276 48.35 32.82 13.94
C ALA A 276 47.77 34.20 14.34
N LYS A 277 47.62 34.48 15.65
CA LYS A 277 47.15 35.80 16.15
C LYS A 277 48.21 36.87 16.11
N SER A 278 49.51 36.52 15.97
CA SER A 278 50.62 37.45 15.99
C SER A 278 50.84 38.01 14.59
N LYS A 279 50.73 39.36 14.42
CA LYS A 279 51.04 40.04 13.18
C LYS A 279 52.55 40.01 12.82
N ALA A 280 53.40 39.43 13.68
CA ALA A 280 54.85 39.32 13.50
C ALA A 280 55.26 37.98 12.82
N THR A 281 54.31 37.17 12.38
CA THR A 281 54.60 35.89 11.73
C THR A 281 54.64 36.07 10.22
N ASP A 282 55.83 35.81 9.62
CA ASP A 282 56.00 35.70 8.17
C ASP A 282 55.40 34.41 7.56
N PHE A 283 54.77 33.58 8.41
CA PHE A 283 54.19 32.29 7.97
C PHE A 283 52.66 32.41 7.80
N ASP A 284 52.21 32.22 6.57
CA ASP A 284 50.79 32.25 6.23
C ASP A 284 50.13 30.91 6.54
N PHE A 285 49.19 30.91 7.48
CA PHE A 285 48.42 29.73 7.89
C PHE A 285 47.19 29.53 7.04
N GLY A 286 46.76 30.51 6.24
CA GLY A 286 45.55 30.41 5.42
C GLY A 286 44.33 29.92 6.18
N MET A 287 43.56 29.01 5.59
CA MET A 287 42.34 28.45 6.19
C MET A 287 42.57 27.60 7.46
N PHE A 288 43.84 27.31 7.82
CA PHE A 288 44.18 26.57 9.04
C PHE A 288 44.38 27.49 10.25
N ALA A 289 44.34 28.81 10.08
CA ALA A 289 44.51 29.78 11.16
C ALA A 289 43.46 29.62 12.27
N ASP A 290 42.22 29.26 11.93
CA ASP A 290 41.12 29.02 12.88
C ASP A 290 41.44 27.87 13.85
N SER A 291 42.07 26.78 13.37
CA SER A 291 42.49 25.67 14.22
C SER A 291 43.45 26.06 15.34
N LEU A 292 44.33 27.01 15.05
CA LEU A 292 45.32 27.55 16.02
C LEU A 292 44.69 28.60 16.95
N ASN A 293 43.88 29.49 16.39
CA ASN A 293 43.19 30.53 17.12
C ASN A 293 42.27 30.02 18.19
N ASP A 294 41.54 28.92 17.89
CA ASP A 294 40.57 28.30 18.75
C ASP A 294 41.15 27.10 19.53
N GLN A 295 42.47 26.89 19.42
CA GLN A 295 43.22 25.83 20.13
C GLN A 295 42.63 24.41 19.89
N VAL A 296 42.05 24.15 18.73
CA VAL A 296 41.38 22.90 18.38
C VAL A 296 42.29 21.69 18.51
N ALA A 297 43.56 21.83 18.13
CA ALA A 297 44.52 20.72 18.17
C ALA A 297 44.94 20.31 19.59
N SER A 298 44.73 21.18 20.59
CA SER A 298 45.02 20.92 22.01
C SER A 298 43.75 20.60 22.83
N ALA A 299 42.56 20.66 22.23
CA ALA A 299 41.28 20.34 22.88
C ALA A 299 41.09 18.86 23.10
N ASP A 300 40.15 18.49 23.98
CA ASP A 300 39.70 17.10 24.17
C ASP A 300 39.10 16.53 22.90
N PHE A 301 39.09 15.20 22.77
CA PHE A 301 38.64 14.55 21.53
C PHE A 301 37.21 14.93 21.11
N ILE A 302 36.27 15.05 22.05
CA ILE A 302 34.86 15.37 21.76
C ILE A 302 34.74 16.78 21.16
N ASP A 303 35.36 17.78 21.81
CA ASP A 303 35.33 19.19 21.37
C ASP A 303 35.99 19.33 20.00
N LYS A 304 37.15 18.72 19.83
CA LYS A 304 37.91 18.66 18.58
C LYS A 304 37.06 18.06 17.44
N TYR A 305 36.42 16.93 17.71
CA TYR A 305 35.60 16.22 16.71
C TYR A 305 34.41 17.05 16.24
N PHE A 306 33.62 17.58 17.19
CA PHE A 306 32.44 18.37 16.81
C PHE A 306 32.78 19.69 16.16
N TYR A 307 33.87 20.34 16.55
CA TYR A 307 34.36 21.53 15.87
C TYR A 307 34.75 21.25 14.41
N CYS A 308 35.52 20.19 14.18
CA CYS A 308 35.92 19.77 12.84
C CYS A 308 34.73 19.36 11.97
N LEU A 309 33.75 18.64 12.53
CA LEU A 309 32.52 18.29 11.84
C LEU A 309 31.71 19.54 11.45
N TRP A 310 31.57 20.51 12.37
CA TRP A 310 30.92 21.78 12.11
C TRP A 310 31.67 22.57 11.02
N TRP A 311 32.98 22.60 11.08
CA TRP A 311 33.81 23.27 10.07
C TRP A 311 33.60 22.64 8.68
N GLY A 312 33.59 21.34 8.59
CA GLY A 312 33.30 20.59 7.36
C GLY A 312 31.90 20.88 6.81
N LEU A 313 30.87 20.87 7.67
CA LEU A 313 29.49 21.22 7.30
C LEU A 313 29.40 22.68 6.80
N ARG A 314 30.00 23.64 7.52
CA ARG A 314 30.03 25.03 7.14
C ARG A 314 30.68 25.22 5.77
N SER A 315 31.85 24.62 5.57
CA SER A 315 32.61 24.75 4.32
C SER A 315 31.92 24.14 3.11
N LEU A 316 31.29 22.98 3.27
CA LEU A 316 30.50 22.37 2.20
C LEU A 316 29.20 23.12 1.88
N SER A 317 28.48 23.62 2.89
CA SER A 317 27.22 24.35 2.70
C SER A 317 27.43 25.74 2.08
N SER A 318 28.54 26.37 2.33
CA SER A 318 28.90 27.66 1.78
C SER A 318 29.71 27.59 0.49
N TYR A 319 29.89 26.40 -0.10
CA TYR A 319 30.71 26.19 -1.32
C TYR A 319 32.14 26.78 -1.22
N GLY A 320 32.69 26.76 -0.02
CA GLY A 320 34.04 27.32 0.21
C GLY A 320 34.14 28.84 0.27
N GLN A 321 33.03 29.59 0.25
CA GLN A 321 33.04 31.05 0.31
C GLN A 321 33.73 31.62 1.57
N ASN A 322 33.75 30.83 2.65
CA ASN A 322 34.38 31.24 3.92
C ASN A 322 35.85 30.79 4.04
N LEU A 323 36.46 30.26 2.98
CA LEU A 323 37.82 29.76 3.00
C LEU A 323 38.77 30.83 2.51
N GLU A 324 39.63 31.32 3.43
CA GLU A 324 40.74 32.19 3.11
C GLU A 324 41.99 31.31 2.89
N ALA A 325 42.20 30.88 1.63
CA ALA A 325 43.30 30.00 1.30
C ALA A 325 44.60 30.80 1.08
N SER A 326 45.70 30.28 1.59
CA SER A 326 47.05 30.79 1.30
C SER A 326 47.51 30.37 -0.12
N THR A 327 48.68 30.83 -0.52
CA THR A 327 49.30 30.42 -1.81
C THR A 327 49.86 28.99 -1.82
N TYR A 328 49.69 28.26 -0.72
CA TYR A 328 50.17 26.89 -0.60
C TYR A 328 49.35 25.92 -1.46
N VAL A 329 50.01 25.20 -2.39
CA VAL A 329 49.37 24.39 -3.44
C VAL A 329 48.39 23.33 -2.88
N SER A 330 48.76 22.61 -1.81
CA SER A 330 47.90 21.59 -1.26
C SER A 330 46.62 22.14 -0.62
N GLU A 331 46.71 23.34 -0.06
CA GLU A 331 45.60 24.10 0.50
C GLU A 331 44.61 24.55 -0.59
N THR A 332 45.14 25.15 -1.67
CA THR A 332 44.32 25.60 -2.80
C THR A 332 43.64 24.42 -3.53
N MET A 333 44.34 23.29 -3.67
CA MET A 333 43.75 22.07 -4.22
C MET A 333 42.63 21.52 -3.30
N PHE A 334 42.86 21.52 -1.98
CA PHE A 334 41.87 21.05 -1.03
C PHE A 334 40.61 21.95 -0.99
N SER A 335 40.80 23.28 -1.00
CA SER A 335 39.69 24.23 -1.06
C SER A 335 38.91 24.11 -2.38
N SER A 336 39.57 23.91 -3.51
CA SER A 336 38.91 23.65 -4.80
C SER A 336 38.08 22.37 -4.76
N LEU A 337 38.61 21.31 -4.13
CA LEU A 337 37.86 20.05 -3.93
C LEU A 337 36.61 20.27 -3.05
N ILE A 338 36.72 21.05 -1.96
CA ILE A 338 35.56 21.38 -1.11
C ILE A 338 34.50 22.14 -1.92
N CYS A 339 34.90 23.11 -2.75
CA CYS A 339 33.96 23.85 -3.60
C CYS A 339 33.18 22.93 -4.55
N LEU A 340 33.89 22.04 -5.26
CA LEU A 340 33.29 21.08 -6.19
C LEU A 340 32.37 20.06 -5.48
N LEU A 341 32.85 19.46 -4.40
CA LEU A 341 32.09 18.53 -3.62
C LEU A 341 30.85 19.18 -2.97
N GLY A 342 31.03 20.39 -2.43
CA GLY A 342 29.96 21.19 -1.83
C GLY A 342 28.82 21.43 -2.85
N LEU A 343 29.19 21.90 -4.04
CA LEU A 343 28.24 22.17 -5.11
C LEU A 343 27.45 20.91 -5.50
N VAL A 344 28.15 19.79 -5.73
CA VAL A 344 27.52 18.54 -6.16
C VAL A 344 26.65 17.93 -5.06
N LEU A 345 27.19 17.77 -3.85
CA LEU A 345 26.50 17.10 -2.75
C LEU A 345 25.31 17.91 -2.25
N PHE A 346 25.45 19.24 -2.17
CA PHE A 346 24.37 20.11 -1.76
C PHE A 346 23.22 20.13 -2.79
N SER A 347 23.58 20.19 -4.10
CA SER A 347 22.58 20.10 -5.17
C SER A 347 21.84 18.76 -5.16
N LEU A 348 22.53 17.64 -4.92
CA LEU A 348 21.92 16.32 -4.77
C LEU A 348 21.01 16.24 -3.54
N LEU A 349 21.44 16.84 -2.41
CA LEU A 349 20.63 16.87 -1.20
C LEU A 349 19.32 17.63 -1.41
N ILE A 350 19.39 18.84 -2.00
CA ILE A 350 18.21 19.67 -2.31
C ILE A 350 17.30 18.94 -3.30
N GLY A 351 17.84 18.43 -4.41
CA GLY A 351 17.06 17.74 -5.44
C GLY A 351 16.31 16.52 -4.92
N ASN A 352 16.97 15.71 -4.10
CA ASN A 352 16.32 14.52 -3.49
C ASN A 352 15.32 14.90 -2.40
N MET A 353 15.58 15.94 -1.62
CA MET A 353 14.63 16.47 -0.63
C MET A 353 13.40 17.05 -1.33
N GLN A 354 13.57 17.79 -2.42
CA GLN A 354 12.47 18.33 -3.23
C GLN A 354 11.63 17.19 -3.82
N THR A 355 12.27 16.16 -4.38
CA THR A 355 11.57 14.97 -4.90
C THR A 355 10.78 14.27 -3.81
N TYR A 356 11.32 14.17 -2.60
CA TYR A 356 10.60 13.63 -1.44
C TYR A 356 9.35 14.45 -1.10
N LEU A 357 9.49 15.77 -0.97
CA LEU A 357 8.38 16.67 -0.67
C LEU A 357 7.30 16.61 -1.75
N GLN A 358 7.69 16.65 -3.02
CA GLN A 358 6.75 16.52 -4.15
C GLN A 358 6.00 15.20 -4.13
N SER A 359 6.67 14.09 -3.83
CA SER A 359 6.03 12.76 -3.82
C SER A 359 5.05 12.57 -2.65
N THR A 360 5.30 13.19 -1.50
CA THR A 360 4.37 13.15 -0.35
C THR A 360 3.13 13.99 -0.60
N THR A 361 3.25 15.07 -1.34
CA THR A 361 2.13 15.99 -1.66
C THR A 361 1.42 15.65 -2.98
N ALA A 362 2.02 14.85 -3.86
CA ALA A 362 1.53 14.57 -5.21
C ALA A 362 0.05 14.14 -5.24
N ARG A 363 -0.35 13.22 -4.37
CA ARG A 363 -1.76 12.76 -4.29
C ARG A 363 -2.72 13.84 -3.80
N LEU A 364 -2.28 14.67 -2.87
CA LEU A 364 -3.09 15.79 -2.38
C LEU A 364 -3.23 16.88 -3.44
N GLU A 365 -2.16 17.15 -4.20
CA GLU A 365 -2.22 18.08 -5.33
C GLU A 365 -3.10 17.57 -6.46
N GLU A 366 -3.04 16.28 -6.80
CA GLU A 366 -3.94 15.67 -7.77
C GLU A 366 -5.41 15.83 -7.35
N TRP A 367 -5.71 15.63 -6.07
CA TRP A 367 -7.05 15.86 -5.54
C TRP A 367 -7.46 17.34 -5.59
N ARG A 368 -6.57 18.27 -5.23
CA ARG A 368 -6.82 19.71 -5.31
C ARG A 368 -7.13 20.16 -6.74
N ILE A 369 -6.37 19.64 -7.72
CA ILE A 369 -6.58 19.92 -9.14
C ILE A 369 -7.95 19.40 -9.56
N LYS A 370 -8.27 18.12 -9.32
CA LYS A 370 -9.57 17.54 -9.65
C LYS A 370 -10.75 18.31 -9.03
N ARG A 371 -10.60 18.72 -7.77
CA ARG A 371 -11.60 19.52 -7.08
C ARG A 371 -11.77 20.89 -7.73
N ARG A 372 -10.68 21.58 -8.03
CA ARG A 372 -10.71 22.89 -8.71
C ARG A 372 -11.36 22.79 -10.09
N ASP A 373 -10.96 21.81 -10.88
CA ASP A 373 -11.52 21.58 -12.22
C ASP A 373 -13.02 21.27 -12.16
N THR A 374 -13.45 20.50 -11.15
CA THR A 374 -14.88 20.25 -10.91
C THR A 374 -15.64 21.54 -10.53
N GLU A 375 -15.06 22.39 -9.67
CA GLU A 375 -15.66 23.68 -9.28
C GLU A 375 -15.76 24.63 -10.48
N GLU A 376 -14.72 24.70 -11.30
CA GLU A 376 -14.69 25.52 -12.50
C GLU A 376 -15.72 25.01 -13.53
N TRP A 377 -15.80 23.71 -13.75
CA TRP A 377 -16.81 23.10 -14.61
C TRP A 377 -18.23 23.42 -14.12
N MET A 378 -18.51 23.31 -12.81
CA MET A 378 -19.82 23.63 -12.25
C MET A 378 -20.19 25.10 -12.43
N ARG A 379 -19.23 26.03 -12.32
CA ARG A 379 -19.42 27.47 -12.56
C ARG A 379 -19.70 27.73 -14.05
N HIS A 380 -18.89 27.13 -14.92
CA HIS A 380 -19.07 27.31 -16.37
C HIS A 380 -20.43 26.81 -16.84
N ARG A 381 -20.94 25.71 -16.27
CA ARG A 381 -22.27 25.16 -16.57
C ARG A 381 -23.40 25.83 -15.80
N GLN A 382 -23.11 26.81 -14.93
CA GLN A 382 -24.10 27.55 -14.12
C GLN A 382 -25.04 26.61 -13.36
N LEU A 383 -24.50 25.55 -12.73
CA LEU A 383 -25.31 24.60 -11.99
C LEU A 383 -25.99 25.27 -10.79
N PRO A 384 -27.26 24.90 -10.46
CA PRO A 384 -27.93 25.37 -9.25
C PRO A 384 -27.14 24.99 -7.97
N PRO A 385 -27.20 25.81 -6.92
CA PRO A 385 -26.41 25.58 -5.69
C PRO A 385 -26.67 24.24 -5.03
N GLU A 386 -27.89 23.71 -5.14
CA GLU A 386 -28.24 22.38 -4.63
C GLU A 386 -27.51 21.25 -5.34
N LEU A 387 -27.39 21.34 -6.67
CA LEU A 387 -26.64 20.36 -7.47
C LEU A 387 -25.14 20.49 -7.22
N GLN A 388 -24.62 21.71 -7.09
CA GLN A 388 -23.22 21.93 -6.73
C GLN A 388 -22.89 21.27 -5.39
N ALA A 389 -23.76 21.40 -4.37
CA ALA A 389 -23.58 20.77 -3.07
C ALA A 389 -23.55 19.23 -3.15
N LYS A 390 -24.40 18.63 -4.00
CA LYS A 390 -24.42 17.18 -4.23
C LYS A 390 -23.15 16.69 -4.92
N VAL A 391 -22.68 17.40 -5.96
CA VAL A 391 -21.44 17.06 -6.67
C VAL A 391 -20.23 17.15 -5.75
N ARG A 392 -20.11 18.24 -4.96
CA ARG A 392 -19.03 18.38 -3.97
C ARG A 392 -19.00 17.24 -2.97
N ARG A 393 -20.16 16.84 -2.45
CA ARG A 393 -20.29 15.72 -1.51
C ARG A 393 -19.86 14.42 -2.16
N PHE A 394 -20.25 14.15 -3.40
CA PHE A 394 -19.87 12.96 -4.14
C PHE A 394 -18.35 12.90 -4.37
N VAL A 395 -17.75 14.00 -4.86
CA VAL A 395 -16.29 14.07 -5.13
C VAL A 395 -15.49 13.86 -3.83
N GLN A 396 -15.94 14.48 -2.73
CA GLN A 396 -15.30 14.33 -1.43
C GLN A 396 -15.42 12.89 -0.89
N TYR A 397 -16.59 12.28 -1.00
CA TYR A 397 -16.82 10.92 -0.55
C TYR A 397 -16.01 9.91 -1.37
N ASN A 398 -16.01 10.06 -2.68
CA ASN A 398 -15.22 9.20 -3.57
C ASN A 398 -13.71 9.27 -3.24
N TRP A 399 -13.20 10.47 -2.93
CA TRP A 399 -11.80 10.59 -2.48
C TRP A 399 -11.53 9.92 -1.14
N LEU A 400 -12.44 10.05 -0.17
CA LEU A 400 -12.28 9.45 1.16
C LEU A 400 -12.34 7.92 1.11
N SER A 401 -13.21 7.35 0.29
CA SER A 401 -13.39 5.90 0.15
C SER A 401 -12.25 5.23 -0.61
N THR A 402 -11.83 5.84 -1.73
CA THR A 402 -10.79 5.27 -2.61
C THR A 402 -9.37 5.71 -2.26
N ARG A 403 -9.21 6.74 -1.40
CA ARG A 403 -7.93 7.43 -1.14
C ARG A 403 -7.21 7.86 -2.43
N GLY A 404 -7.96 8.17 -3.47
CA GLY A 404 -7.45 8.55 -4.78
C GLY A 404 -6.96 7.37 -5.65
N ALA A 405 -7.10 6.13 -5.20
CA ALA A 405 -6.81 4.96 -6.02
C ALA A 405 -8.01 4.66 -6.94
N ASN A 406 -7.75 4.41 -8.21
CA ASN A 406 -8.77 3.92 -9.14
C ASN A 406 -8.70 2.40 -9.17
N GLU A 407 -9.59 1.75 -8.42
CA GLU A 407 -9.65 0.29 -8.27
C GLU A 407 -9.85 -0.41 -9.62
N GLU A 408 -10.68 0.14 -10.49
CA GLU A 408 -10.95 -0.42 -11.81
C GLU A 408 -9.69 -0.44 -12.71
N VAL A 409 -8.90 0.64 -12.70
CA VAL A 409 -7.64 0.70 -13.43
C VAL A 409 -6.63 -0.29 -12.87
N ILE A 410 -6.57 -0.43 -11.55
CA ILE A 410 -5.68 -1.41 -10.90
C ILE A 410 -6.07 -2.82 -11.32
N LEU A 411 -7.35 -3.19 -11.20
CA LEU A 411 -7.85 -4.52 -11.57
C LEU A 411 -7.64 -4.84 -13.06
N ARG A 412 -7.85 -3.85 -13.95
CA ARG A 412 -7.61 -4.03 -15.39
C ARG A 412 -6.14 -4.25 -15.74
N SER A 413 -5.21 -3.74 -14.94
CA SER A 413 -3.75 -3.92 -15.15
C SER A 413 -3.24 -5.28 -14.74
N LEU A 414 -4.02 -6.06 -13.98
CA LEU A 414 -3.63 -7.38 -13.49
C LEU A 414 -3.92 -8.49 -14.52
N PRO A 415 -3.15 -9.59 -14.49
CA PRO A 415 -3.47 -10.80 -15.25
C PRO A 415 -4.89 -11.29 -14.92
N LEU A 416 -5.56 -11.89 -15.93
CA LEU A 416 -6.96 -12.28 -15.86
C LEU A 416 -7.26 -13.18 -14.64
N ASP A 417 -6.40 -14.18 -14.40
CA ASP A 417 -6.61 -15.13 -13.30
C ASP A 417 -6.53 -14.47 -11.93
N LEU A 418 -5.52 -13.59 -11.74
CA LEU A 418 -5.36 -12.86 -10.48
C LEU A 418 -6.51 -11.87 -10.26
N ARG A 419 -6.99 -11.19 -11.32
CA ARG A 419 -8.15 -10.32 -11.25
C ARG A 419 -9.41 -11.09 -10.81
N ARG A 420 -9.65 -12.26 -11.40
CA ARG A 420 -10.78 -13.14 -11.02
C ARG A 420 -10.70 -13.58 -9.56
N GLU A 421 -9.53 -14.00 -9.12
CA GLU A 421 -9.31 -14.43 -7.74
C GLU A 421 -9.57 -13.31 -6.73
N ILE A 422 -9.09 -12.10 -7.01
CA ILE A 422 -9.33 -10.91 -6.16
C ILE A 422 -10.82 -10.57 -6.16
N GLN A 423 -11.48 -10.48 -7.32
CA GLN A 423 -12.91 -10.19 -7.41
C GLN A 423 -13.75 -11.24 -6.68
N LYS A 424 -13.44 -12.52 -6.86
CA LYS A 424 -14.06 -13.62 -6.11
C LYS A 424 -13.91 -13.42 -4.61
N HIS A 425 -12.72 -13.10 -4.13
CA HIS A 425 -12.48 -12.88 -2.70
C HIS A 425 -13.32 -11.72 -2.13
N LEU A 426 -13.42 -10.61 -2.86
CA LEU A 426 -14.17 -9.43 -2.43
C LEU A 426 -15.69 -9.63 -2.46
N CYS A 427 -16.23 -10.35 -3.47
CA CYS A 427 -17.64 -10.34 -3.79
C CYS A 427 -18.38 -11.60 -3.32
N LEU A 428 -17.71 -12.77 -3.24
CA LEU A 428 -18.36 -14.06 -3.03
C LEU A 428 -19.23 -14.12 -1.76
N ALA A 429 -18.75 -13.55 -0.66
CA ALA A 429 -19.48 -13.54 0.60
C ALA A 429 -20.79 -12.75 0.53
N LEU A 430 -20.83 -11.68 -0.28
CA LEU A 430 -22.02 -10.85 -0.49
C LEU A 430 -22.99 -11.52 -1.45
N VAL A 431 -22.51 -12.07 -2.56
CA VAL A 431 -23.33 -12.74 -3.57
C VAL A 431 -24.03 -13.98 -2.97
N ARG A 432 -23.35 -14.74 -2.12
CA ARG A 432 -23.93 -15.90 -1.43
C ARG A 432 -25.05 -15.55 -0.44
N ARG A 433 -25.15 -14.29 0.01
CA ARG A 433 -26.27 -13.87 0.88
C ARG A 433 -27.59 -13.79 0.14
N VAL A 434 -27.57 -13.62 -1.18
CA VAL A 434 -28.80 -13.69 -2.00
C VAL A 434 -29.24 -15.14 -2.06
N PRO A 435 -30.44 -15.50 -1.55
CA PRO A 435 -30.89 -16.90 -1.49
C PRO A 435 -30.97 -17.56 -2.85
N PHE A 436 -31.22 -16.79 -3.90
CA PHE A 436 -31.19 -17.25 -5.29
C PHE A 436 -29.79 -17.76 -5.69
N PHE A 437 -28.74 -17.00 -5.38
CA PHE A 437 -27.35 -17.34 -5.73
C PHE A 437 -26.75 -18.37 -4.76
N SER A 438 -27.20 -18.43 -3.50
CA SER A 438 -26.66 -19.36 -2.51
C SER A 438 -26.78 -20.85 -2.89
N GLN A 439 -27.73 -21.17 -3.77
CA GLN A 439 -27.99 -22.53 -4.26
C GLN A 439 -27.28 -22.84 -5.58
N MET A 440 -26.52 -21.89 -6.13
CA MET A 440 -25.82 -22.00 -7.41
C MET A 440 -24.43 -22.62 -7.25
N ASP A 441 -23.92 -23.19 -8.35
CA ASP A 441 -22.58 -23.75 -8.38
C ASP A 441 -21.51 -22.66 -8.27
N GLU A 442 -20.36 -23.06 -7.77
CA GLU A 442 -19.24 -22.14 -7.56
C GLU A 442 -18.77 -21.46 -8.86
N GLN A 443 -18.80 -22.19 -9.99
CA GLN A 443 -18.42 -21.65 -11.31
C GLN A 443 -19.36 -20.51 -11.76
N LEU A 444 -20.65 -20.62 -11.46
CA LEU A 444 -21.62 -19.56 -11.76
C LEU A 444 -21.39 -18.34 -10.86
N LEU A 445 -21.11 -18.57 -9.57
CA LEU A 445 -20.82 -17.51 -8.63
C LEU A 445 -19.52 -16.76 -9.02
N ASP A 446 -18.52 -17.49 -9.50
CA ASP A 446 -17.27 -16.89 -9.99
C ASP A 446 -17.53 -16.02 -11.22
N ALA A 447 -18.34 -16.48 -12.16
CA ALA A 447 -18.74 -15.70 -13.33
C ALA A 447 -19.52 -14.43 -12.95
N ILE A 448 -20.42 -14.50 -11.96
CA ILE A 448 -21.11 -13.32 -11.43
C ILE A 448 -20.12 -12.34 -10.80
N CYS A 449 -19.18 -12.83 -9.98
CA CYS A 449 -18.18 -12.01 -9.32
C CYS A 449 -17.26 -11.26 -10.31
N GLU A 450 -17.00 -11.85 -11.48
CA GLU A 450 -16.18 -11.20 -12.53
C GLU A 450 -16.85 -9.94 -13.13
N HIS A 451 -18.20 -9.92 -13.16
CA HIS A 451 -18.98 -8.82 -13.75
C HIS A 451 -19.42 -7.76 -12.72
N LEU A 452 -19.08 -7.93 -11.45
CA LEU A 452 -19.43 -6.95 -10.42
C LEU A 452 -18.52 -5.73 -10.49
N VAL A 453 -19.13 -4.55 -10.48
CA VAL A 453 -18.47 -3.24 -10.50
C VAL A 453 -18.77 -2.49 -9.21
N SER A 454 -17.77 -1.82 -8.64
CA SER A 454 -17.95 -0.97 -7.46
C SER A 454 -18.83 0.24 -7.78
N SER A 455 -19.86 0.47 -6.97
CA SER A 455 -20.81 1.58 -7.09
C SER A 455 -20.88 2.37 -5.80
N LEU A 456 -20.76 3.70 -5.91
CA LEU A 456 -20.79 4.65 -4.80
C LEU A 456 -22.00 5.58 -4.94
N ASN A 457 -22.86 5.59 -3.92
CA ASN A 457 -24.04 6.43 -3.89
C ASN A 457 -24.02 7.36 -2.67
N THR A 458 -24.24 8.64 -2.90
CA THR A 458 -24.30 9.64 -1.83
C THR A 458 -25.66 9.66 -1.16
N LYS A 459 -25.70 10.19 0.05
CA LYS A 459 -26.94 10.41 0.81
C LYS A 459 -27.98 11.15 -0.03
N ASP A 460 -29.25 10.78 0.13
CA ASP A 460 -30.44 11.35 -0.56
C ASP A 460 -30.49 11.13 -2.08
N THR A 461 -29.66 10.22 -2.62
CA THR A 461 -29.70 9.83 -4.02
C THR A 461 -30.75 8.74 -4.23
N TYR A 462 -31.61 8.92 -5.24
CA TYR A 462 -32.52 7.87 -5.73
C TYR A 462 -31.74 6.94 -6.63
N ILE A 463 -31.71 5.65 -6.28
CA ILE A 463 -31.09 4.60 -7.10
C ILE A 463 -32.05 4.19 -8.20
N VAL A 464 -33.29 3.91 -7.84
CA VAL A 464 -34.39 3.58 -8.75
C VAL A 464 -35.70 4.08 -8.13
N ARG A 465 -36.63 4.53 -8.96
CA ARG A 465 -37.99 4.90 -8.52
C ARG A 465 -38.99 3.83 -8.94
N GLU A 466 -40.08 3.70 -8.19
CA GLU A 466 -41.17 2.81 -8.56
C GLU A 466 -41.68 3.15 -9.96
N GLY A 467 -41.69 2.13 -10.87
CA GLY A 467 -42.05 2.28 -12.29
C GLY A 467 -40.88 2.53 -13.23
N ASP A 468 -39.69 2.95 -12.74
CA ASP A 468 -38.50 3.13 -13.58
C ASP A 468 -37.91 1.78 -14.02
N PRO A 469 -37.28 1.70 -15.19
CA PRO A 469 -36.61 0.50 -15.66
C PRO A 469 -35.40 0.16 -14.76
N VAL A 470 -35.33 -1.04 -14.24
CA VAL A 470 -34.21 -1.53 -13.43
C VAL A 470 -33.08 -1.96 -14.37
N LYS A 471 -31.91 -1.32 -14.26
CA LYS A 471 -30.74 -1.58 -15.12
C LYS A 471 -29.65 -2.36 -14.42
N GLU A 472 -29.61 -2.34 -13.10
CA GLU A 472 -28.58 -2.97 -12.30
C GLU A 472 -29.14 -3.53 -11.00
N MET A 473 -28.49 -4.56 -10.48
CA MET A 473 -28.72 -5.14 -9.17
C MET A 473 -27.61 -4.72 -8.24
N LEU A 474 -27.93 -4.19 -7.05
CA LEU A 474 -26.95 -3.69 -6.10
C LEU A 474 -26.85 -4.60 -4.87
N PHE A 475 -25.61 -4.90 -4.47
CA PHE A 475 -25.26 -5.65 -3.26
C PHE A 475 -24.58 -4.70 -2.28
N ILE A 476 -25.23 -4.42 -1.15
CA ILE A 476 -24.80 -3.39 -0.21
C ILE A 476 -23.61 -3.88 0.61
N ILE A 477 -22.48 -3.18 0.52
CA ILE A 477 -21.27 -3.44 1.34
C ILE A 477 -21.35 -2.61 2.61
N ARG A 478 -21.69 -1.32 2.47
CA ARG A 478 -21.73 -0.33 3.56
C ARG A 478 -22.83 0.69 3.32
N GLY A 479 -23.43 1.18 4.39
CA GLY A 479 -24.47 2.19 4.31
C GLY A 479 -25.87 1.62 4.52
N LYS A 480 -26.89 2.45 4.32
CA LYS A 480 -28.32 2.11 4.48
C LYS A 480 -29.13 2.71 3.36
N LEU A 481 -30.04 1.92 2.80
CA LEU A 481 -31.00 2.33 1.79
C LEU A 481 -32.43 2.23 2.36
N GLU A 482 -33.29 3.13 1.95
CA GLU A 482 -34.73 3.04 2.17
C GLU A 482 -35.39 2.50 0.91
N SER A 483 -36.09 1.39 1.05
CA SER A 483 -36.86 0.79 -0.03
C SER A 483 -38.34 0.94 0.29
N SER A 484 -39.04 1.79 -0.42
CA SER A 484 -40.47 2.09 -0.22
C SER A 484 -41.31 1.75 -1.44
N THR A 485 -42.58 1.41 -1.24
CA THR A 485 -43.51 1.14 -2.32
C THR A 485 -44.91 1.64 -1.98
N THR A 486 -45.57 2.16 -2.99
CA THR A 486 -46.97 2.55 -2.97
C THR A 486 -47.88 1.50 -3.64
N ASN A 487 -47.31 0.39 -4.10
CA ASN A 487 -47.99 -0.67 -4.85
C ASN A 487 -48.74 -0.12 -6.08
N GLY A 488 -48.03 0.64 -6.91
CA GLY A 488 -48.58 1.26 -8.11
C GLY A 488 -49.45 2.49 -7.86
N GLY A 489 -49.19 3.27 -6.82
CA GLY A 489 -49.93 4.50 -6.49
C GLY A 489 -51.27 4.28 -5.78
N ARG A 490 -51.43 3.14 -5.12
CA ARG A 490 -52.64 2.81 -4.38
C ARG A 490 -52.83 3.73 -3.19
N SER A 491 -53.92 4.49 -3.15
CA SER A 491 -54.20 5.39 -2.02
C SER A 491 -54.30 4.61 -0.71
N GLY A 492 -53.59 5.06 0.33
CA GLY A 492 -53.56 4.45 1.66
C GLY A 492 -52.64 3.24 1.81
N PHE A 493 -51.84 2.88 0.80
CA PHE A 493 -50.81 1.86 0.92
C PHE A 493 -49.41 2.44 0.83
N PHE A 494 -48.66 2.33 1.90
CA PHE A 494 -47.26 2.71 1.95
C PHE A 494 -46.50 1.67 2.81
N ASN A 495 -45.44 1.10 2.22
CA ASN A 495 -44.56 0.19 2.95
C ASN A 495 -43.12 0.62 2.72
N SER A 496 -42.38 0.79 3.81
CA SER A 496 -40.96 1.15 3.77
C SER A 496 -40.14 0.15 4.58
N ILE A 497 -39.01 -0.26 4.02
CA ILE A 497 -38.06 -1.20 4.62
C ILE A 497 -36.67 -0.57 4.48
N THR A 498 -35.88 -0.63 5.56
CA THR A 498 -34.47 -0.22 5.51
C THR A 498 -33.59 -1.41 5.15
N LEU A 499 -32.89 -1.30 4.01
CA LEU A 499 -31.87 -2.25 3.59
C LEU A 499 -30.54 -1.91 4.29
N LYS A 500 -29.84 -2.96 4.77
CA LYS A 500 -28.61 -2.88 5.57
C LYS A 500 -27.45 -3.53 4.81
N PRO A 501 -26.20 -3.39 5.29
CA PRO A 501 -25.06 -4.11 4.73
C PRO A 501 -25.30 -5.61 4.64
N GLY A 502 -25.11 -6.17 3.45
CA GLY A 502 -25.38 -7.56 3.10
C GLY A 502 -26.76 -7.81 2.51
N ASP A 503 -27.64 -6.81 2.44
CA ASP A 503 -28.87 -6.87 1.68
C ASP A 503 -28.61 -6.46 0.22
N PHE A 504 -29.61 -6.68 -0.64
CA PHE A 504 -29.54 -6.36 -2.06
C PHE A 504 -30.85 -5.72 -2.52
N CYS A 505 -30.81 -5.05 -3.70
CA CYS A 505 -32.00 -4.55 -4.39
C CYS A 505 -31.87 -4.78 -5.89
N GLY A 506 -32.99 -4.69 -6.62
CA GLY A 506 -33.05 -4.99 -8.06
C GLY A 506 -33.42 -6.48 -8.33
N GLU A 507 -34.16 -7.09 -7.41
CA GLU A 507 -34.62 -8.48 -7.53
C GLU A 507 -35.44 -8.75 -8.77
N GLU A 508 -36.05 -7.75 -9.38
CA GLU A 508 -36.79 -7.85 -10.63
C GLU A 508 -35.94 -8.38 -11.79
N LEU A 509 -34.64 -8.07 -11.76
CA LEU A 509 -33.68 -8.54 -12.76
C LEU A 509 -33.47 -10.07 -12.72
N LEU A 510 -33.60 -10.69 -11.56
CA LEU A 510 -33.42 -12.13 -11.43
C LEU A 510 -34.44 -12.89 -12.29
N THR A 511 -35.69 -12.40 -12.35
CA THR A 511 -36.75 -12.99 -13.16
C THR A 511 -36.62 -12.64 -14.63
N TRP A 512 -36.23 -11.39 -14.92
CA TRP A 512 -36.05 -10.89 -16.28
C TRP A 512 -34.89 -11.58 -17.02
N ALA A 513 -33.79 -11.87 -16.32
CA ALA A 513 -32.62 -12.54 -16.90
C ALA A 513 -32.94 -13.96 -17.42
N LEU A 514 -33.98 -14.64 -16.87
CA LEU A 514 -34.36 -15.97 -17.23
C LEU A 514 -35.48 -16.01 -18.32
N LEU A 515 -36.05 -14.84 -18.68
CA LEU A 515 -37.04 -14.76 -19.77
C LEU A 515 -36.36 -14.83 -21.14
N PRO A 516 -37.08 -15.39 -22.17
CA PRO A 516 -36.53 -15.48 -23.52
C PRO A 516 -36.16 -14.12 -24.09
N ALA A 517 -35.24 -14.10 -25.05
CA ALA A 517 -34.64 -12.90 -25.63
C ALA A 517 -35.64 -11.95 -26.32
N SER A 518 -36.87 -12.41 -26.60
CA SER A 518 -37.94 -11.62 -27.24
C SER A 518 -38.42 -10.43 -26.40
N ASN A 519 -38.20 -10.42 -25.07
CA ASN A 519 -38.58 -9.33 -24.19
C ASN A 519 -37.35 -8.42 -24.00
N ALA A 520 -37.16 -7.46 -24.92
CA ALA A 520 -36.03 -6.50 -24.88
C ALA A 520 -36.15 -5.43 -23.78
N ASN A 521 -37.33 -5.20 -23.24
CA ASN A 521 -37.55 -4.15 -22.26
C ASN A 521 -37.12 -4.58 -20.85
N PHE A 522 -36.39 -3.68 -20.15
CA PHE A 522 -36.05 -3.90 -18.75
C PHE A 522 -37.29 -3.96 -17.85
N PRO A 523 -37.25 -4.73 -16.77
CA PRO A 523 -38.36 -4.78 -15.83
C PRO A 523 -38.52 -3.44 -15.12
N ALA A 524 -39.78 -3.04 -14.90
CA ALA A 524 -40.07 -1.86 -14.09
C ALA A 524 -39.86 -2.17 -12.61
N SER A 525 -39.25 -1.25 -11.87
CA SER A 525 -39.07 -1.39 -10.43
C SER A 525 -40.42 -1.38 -9.70
N THR A 526 -40.55 -2.30 -8.77
CA THR A 526 -41.73 -2.38 -7.89
C THR A 526 -41.61 -1.50 -6.65
N ARG A 527 -40.44 -0.87 -6.46
CA ARG A 527 -40.11 -0.10 -5.24
C ARG A 527 -39.25 1.10 -5.62
N THR A 528 -39.37 2.17 -4.81
CA THR A 528 -38.46 3.30 -4.82
C THR A 528 -37.33 3.04 -3.82
N VAL A 529 -36.09 3.05 -4.28
CA VAL A 529 -34.88 2.86 -3.45
C VAL A 529 -34.11 4.16 -3.37
N LYS A 530 -33.93 4.67 -2.14
CA LYS A 530 -33.26 5.92 -1.82
C LYS A 530 -32.15 5.71 -0.79
N SER A 531 -31.00 6.38 -0.95
CA SER A 531 -29.91 6.33 0.01
C SER A 531 -30.22 7.17 1.26
N ILE A 532 -30.19 6.57 2.45
CA ILE A 532 -30.30 7.27 3.74
C ILE A 532 -28.93 7.81 4.18
N THR A 533 -27.88 7.06 3.92
CA THR A 533 -26.47 7.41 4.20
C THR A 533 -25.67 7.31 2.91
N GLU A 534 -24.36 7.57 2.98
CA GLU A 534 -23.44 7.16 1.91
C GLU A 534 -23.45 5.63 1.82
N VAL A 535 -23.51 5.12 0.59
CA VAL A 535 -23.64 3.70 0.30
C VAL A 535 -22.53 3.26 -0.66
N GLU A 536 -21.79 2.25 -0.22
CA GLU A 536 -20.88 1.47 -1.06
C GLU A 536 -21.57 0.15 -1.40
N ALA A 537 -21.62 -0.19 -2.67
CA ALA A 537 -22.24 -1.40 -3.16
C ALA A 537 -21.48 -1.97 -4.35
N PHE A 538 -21.67 -3.25 -4.63
CA PHE A 538 -21.35 -3.82 -5.93
C PHE A 538 -22.60 -3.79 -6.81
N ALA A 539 -22.44 -3.34 -8.06
CA ALA A 539 -23.46 -3.32 -9.08
C ALA A 539 -23.24 -4.45 -10.08
N LEU A 540 -24.30 -5.19 -10.39
CA LEU A 540 -24.33 -6.16 -11.47
C LEU A 540 -25.29 -5.65 -12.55
N SER A 541 -24.80 -5.39 -13.77
CA SER A 541 -25.64 -4.89 -14.85
C SER A 541 -26.66 -5.95 -15.30
N ALA A 542 -27.81 -5.50 -15.79
CA ALA A 542 -28.85 -6.40 -16.31
C ALA A 542 -28.33 -7.24 -17.48
N GLU A 543 -27.48 -6.67 -18.34
CA GLU A 543 -26.90 -7.35 -19.50
C GLU A 543 -25.94 -8.46 -19.07
N ASP A 544 -25.06 -8.18 -18.10
CA ASP A 544 -24.13 -9.15 -17.56
C ASP A 544 -24.85 -10.29 -16.83
N LEU A 545 -25.90 -9.96 -16.04
CA LEU A 545 -26.71 -10.97 -15.38
C LEU A 545 -27.39 -11.89 -16.42
N LYS A 546 -27.94 -11.34 -17.51
CA LYS A 546 -28.55 -12.11 -18.60
C LYS A 546 -27.54 -12.96 -19.35
N PHE A 547 -26.34 -12.43 -19.59
CA PHE A 547 -25.23 -13.16 -20.21
C PHE A 547 -24.86 -14.40 -19.38
N VAL A 548 -24.61 -14.20 -18.07
CA VAL A 548 -24.28 -15.29 -17.14
C VAL A 548 -25.43 -16.30 -17.04
N ALA A 549 -26.68 -15.85 -16.91
CA ALA A 549 -27.85 -16.74 -16.85
C ALA A 549 -27.97 -17.58 -18.11
N ASN A 550 -27.74 -17.05 -19.29
CA ASN A 550 -27.79 -17.79 -20.55
C ASN A 550 -26.67 -18.82 -20.70
N GLN A 551 -25.45 -18.45 -20.24
CA GLN A 551 -24.29 -19.36 -20.30
C GLN A 551 -24.51 -20.62 -19.46
N PHE A 552 -25.18 -20.53 -18.32
CA PHE A 552 -25.39 -21.61 -17.36
C PHE A 552 -26.81 -22.24 -17.42
N LYS A 553 -27.66 -21.78 -18.35
CA LYS A 553 -29.06 -22.19 -18.49
C LYS A 553 -29.24 -23.71 -18.55
N ARG A 554 -28.38 -24.44 -19.26
CA ARG A 554 -28.46 -25.89 -19.47
C ARG A 554 -28.13 -26.74 -18.22
N LEU A 555 -27.32 -26.22 -17.30
CA LEU A 555 -26.81 -27.01 -16.17
C LEU A 555 -27.80 -27.10 -14.99
N HIS A 556 -28.75 -26.18 -14.85
CA HIS A 556 -29.57 -26.01 -13.63
C HIS A 556 -31.05 -25.79 -13.87
N SER A 557 -31.62 -26.28 -15.00
CA SER A 557 -32.98 -25.94 -15.43
C SER A 557 -34.07 -26.15 -14.37
N LYS A 558 -34.10 -27.29 -13.66
CA LYS A 558 -35.10 -27.56 -12.63
C LYS A 558 -34.95 -26.70 -11.36
N LYS A 559 -33.74 -26.53 -10.88
CA LYS A 559 -33.47 -25.69 -9.69
C LYS A 559 -33.76 -24.22 -9.98
N LEU A 560 -33.35 -23.72 -11.15
CA LEU A 560 -33.64 -22.37 -11.62
C LEU A 560 -35.14 -22.12 -11.77
N GLN A 561 -35.93 -23.09 -12.28
CA GLN A 561 -37.37 -22.96 -12.42
C GLN A 561 -38.07 -22.82 -11.06
N HIS A 562 -37.69 -23.62 -10.07
CA HIS A 562 -38.23 -23.49 -8.71
C HIS A 562 -37.83 -22.15 -8.05
N ALA A 563 -36.56 -21.74 -8.16
CA ALA A 563 -36.09 -20.49 -7.65
C ALA A 563 -36.77 -19.29 -8.34
N PHE A 564 -36.95 -19.34 -9.65
CA PHE A 564 -37.69 -18.33 -10.42
C PHE A 564 -39.09 -18.11 -9.87
N ARG A 565 -39.88 -19.18 -9.73
CA ARG A 565 -41.27 -19.10 -9.23
C ARG A 565 -41.32 -18.56 -7.80
N PHE A 566 -40.37 -18.93 -6.97
CA PHE A 566 -40.32 -18.50 -5.57
C PHE A 566 -39.93 -17.02 -5.43
N TYR A 567 -38.96 -16.53 -6.22
CA TYR A 567 -38.46 -15.15 -6.12
C TYR A 567 -39.21 -14.17 -7.01
N SER A 568 -39.90 -14.61 -8.05
CA SER A 568 -40.70 -13.76 -8.91
C SER A 568 -41.85 -13.12 -8.13
N HIS A 569 -41.85 -11.77 -8.05
CA HIS A 569 -42.95 -11.02 -7.45
C HIS A 569 -44.27 -11.30 -8.16
N GLN A 570 -44.26 -11.42 -9.47
CA GLN A 570 -45.45 -11.71 -10.29
C GLN A 570 -46.02 -13.10 -9.94
N TRP A 571 -45.18 -14.15 -9.86
CA TRP A 571 -45.57 -15.49 -9.48
C TRP A 571 -46.09 -15.59 -8.05
N ARG A 572 -45.43 -14.89 -7.09
CA ARG A 572 -45.89 -14.80 -5.70
C ARG A 572 -47.25 -14.14 -5.60
N THR A 573 -47.45 -13.02 -6.30
CA THR A 573 -48.71 -12.27 -6.33
C THR A 573 -49.80 -13.10 -6.97
N TRP A 574 -49.53 -13.77 -8.11
CA TRP A 574 -50.46 -14.69 -8.77
C TRP A 574 -50.84 -15.86 -7.87
N GLY A 575 -49.87 -16.53 -7.23
CA GLY A 575 -50.13 -17.61 -6.28
C GLY A 575 -50.96 -17.17 -5.08
N ALA A 576 -50.63 -16.02 -4.46
CA ALA A 576 -51.40 -15.47 -3.36
C ALA A 576 -52.85 -15.15 -3.77
N CYS A 577 -53.05 -14.58 -4.97
CA CYS A 577 -54.39 -14.30 -5.48
C CYS A 577 -55.20 -15.56 -5.77
N ILE A 578 -54.57 -16.65 -6.27
CA ILE A 578 -55.22 -17.94 -6.46
C ILE A 578 -55.68 -18.54 -5.13
N ILE A 579 -54.76 -18.55 -4.13
CA ILE A 579 -55.08 -19.07 -2.79
C ILE A 579 -56.23 -18.25 -2.16
N GLN A 580 -56.16 -16.90 -2.24
CA GLN A 580 -57.23 -16.05 -1.75
C GLN A 580 -58.56 -16.28 -2.50
N ALA A 581 -58.54 -16.47 -3.82
CA ALA A 581 -59.71 -16.73 -4.59
C ALA A 581 -60.32 -18.12 -4.24
N ALA A 582 -59.48 -19.14 -4.07
CA ALA A 582 -59.89 -20.46 -3.64
C ALA A 582 -60.51 -20.43 -2.25
N TRP A 583 -59.85 -19.73 -1.27
CA TRP A 583 -60.36 -19.56 0.07
C TRP A 583 -61.68 -18.80 0.11
N ARG A 584 -61.84 -17.71 -0.66
CA ARG A 584 -63.10 -16.99 -0.80
C ARG A 584 -64.22 -17.86 -1.37
N ARG A 585 -63.91 -18.75 -2.35
CA ARG A 585 -64.86 -19.72 -2.91
C ARG A 585 -65.27 -20.76 -1.86
N PHE A 586 -64.30 -21.30 -1.14
CA PHE A 586 -64.55 -22.26 -0.07
C PHE A 586 -65.41 -21.63 1.04
N ARG A 587 -65.07 -20.44 1.53
CA ARG A 587 -65.81 -19.75 2.55
C ARG A 587 -67.26 -19.43 2.09
N ARG A 588 -67.44 -19.04 0.83
CA ARG A 588 -68.77 -18.80 0.27
C ARG A 588 -69.61 -20.09 0.20
N ARG A 589 -68.99 -21.21 -0.20
CA ARG A 589 -69.71 -22.53 -0.22
C ARG A 589 -70.09 -22.88 1.19
N LYS A 590 -69.18 -22.81 2.16
CA LYS A 590 -69.48 -23.14 3.56
C LYS A 590 -70.56 -22.25 4.12
N LEU A 591 -70.54 -20.94 3.88
CA LEU A 591 -71.58 -20.04 4.29
C LEU A 591 -72.94 -20.34 3.62
N ALA A 592 -72.91 -20.70 2.31
CA ALA A 592 -74.15 -21.09 1.62
C ALA A 592 -74.70 -22.37 2.13
N GLU A 593 -73.91 -23.39 2.50
CA GLU A 593 -74.28 -24.61 3.14
C GLU A 593 -74.90 -24.41 4.53
N GLU A 594 -74.28 -23.51 5.35
CA GLU A 594 -74.77 -23.10 6.66
C GLU A 594 -76.10 -22.36 6.52
N LEU A 595 -76.24 -21.44 5.58
CA LEU A 595 -77.50 -20.76 5.30
C LEU A 595 -78.57 -21.71 4.79
N SER A 596 -78.27 -22.65 3.93
CA SER A 596 -79.22 -23.70 3.45
C SER A 596 -79.65 -24.64 4.57
N ARG A 597 -78.71 -25.00 5.46
CA ARG A 597 -79.09 -25.82 6.64
C ARG A 597 -79.99 -25.03 7.60
N ASN A 598 -79.66 -23.77 7.88
CA ASN A 598 -80.51 -22.93 8.71
C ASN A 598 -81.87 -22.63 8.06
N GLU A 599 -81.92 -22.50 6.74
CA GLU A 599 -83.13 -22.32 5.97
C GLU A 599 -84.03 -23.63 6.07
N SER A 600 -83.41 -24.82 5.95
CA SER A 600 -84.14 -26.09 6.13
C SER A 600 -84.63 -26.26 7.57
N LEU A 601 -83.86 -25.91 8.57
CA LEU A 601 -84.28 -25.96 9.95
C LEU A 601 -85.44 -24.99 10.21
N TYR A 602 -85.45 -23.80 9.65
CA TYR A 602 -86.49 -22.83 9.73
C TYR A 602 -87.81 -23.31 9.12
N TYR A 603 -87.76 -24.02 7.98
CA TYR A 603 -88.95 -24.61 7.36
C TYR A 603 -89.45 -25.80 8.13
N ILE A 604 -88.61 -26.64 8.75
CA ILE A 604 -89.00 -27.75 9.62
C ILE A 604 -89.72 -27.21 10.85
N GLN A 605 -89.17 -26.25 11.51
CA GLN A 605 -89.73 -25.60 12.72
C GLN A 605 -91.10 -24.99 12.42
N ARG A 606 -91.30 -24.42 11.25
CA ARG A 606 -92.54 -23.81 10.80
C ARG A 606 -93.60 -24.85 10.37
N SER A 607 -93.21 -26.08 10.00
CA SER A 607 -94.11 -27.18 9.69
C SER A 607 -94.60 -27.83 10.98
N ASP A 608 -93.81 -27.83 12.05
CA ASP A 608 -94.23 -28.38 13.35
C ASP A 608 -95.19 -27.44 14.12
N GLU A 609 -95.17 -26.12 13.85
CA GLU A 609 -96.08 -25.14 14.46
C GLU A 609 -97.46 -25.07 13.81
N GLY A 610 -97.70 -25.87 12.80
CA GLY A 610 -98.98 -25.88 12.00
C GLY A 610 -100.08 -26.79 12.49
N ASP A 611 -99.85 -27.62 13.51
CA ASP A 611 -100.83 -28.70 13.89
C ASP A 611 -101.31 -28.72 15.37
N GLU A 612 -101.10 -27.63 16.12
CA GLU A 612 -101.74 -27.49 17.45
C GLU A 612 -102.38 -26.13 17.67
N LEU A 613 -103.67 -26.01 17.33
CA LEU A 613 -104.56 -25.03 17.89
C LEU A 613 -105.33 -25.68 19.04
N SER A 614 -104.98 -25.48 20.26
CA SER A 614 -105.85 -25.47 21.44
C SER A 614 -105.20 -24.69 22.57
N ASP A 615 -105.90 -23.71 22.97
CA ASP A 615 -106.06 -22.91 24.16
C ASP A 615 -105.10 -23.07 25.35
N GLU A 616 -104.82 -21.94 25.93
CA GLU A 616 -104.58 -21.50 27.31
C GLU A 616 -103.18 -21.17 27.74
N ASP A 617 -103.16 -19.89 28.10
CA ASP A 617 -102.35 -19.16 29.12
C ASP A 617 -100.98 -19.78 29.58
N ASP A 618 -99.92 -19.18 29.18
CA ASP A 618 -98.95 -18.58 30.15
C ASP A 618 -97.94 -17.68 29.50
N ASN A 619 -97.94 -16.39 30.01
CA ASN A 619 -97.00 -15.37 29.68
C ASN A 619 -95.62 -15.69 30.32
N SER A 620 -94.52 -15.75 29.55
CA SER A 620 -93.22 -15.15 29.90
C SER A 620 -92.00 -15.82 29.26
N VAL A 621 -92.06 -16.79 28.39
CA VAL A 621 -90.86 -17.45 27.81
C VAL A 621 -90.79 -17.33 26.28
N SER A 622 -91.82 -16.82 25.63
CA SER A 622 -91.90 -16.74 24.14
C SER A 622 -91.09 -15.65 23.46
N ASN A 623 -90.61 -14.63 24.16
CA ASN A 623 -89.97 -13.49 23.50
C ASN A 623 -88.52 -13.71 22.98
N ASN A 624 -87.81 -14.75 23.39
CA ASN A 624 -86.44 -14.99 22.92
C ASN A 624 -86.39 -15.94 21.72
N ILE A 625 -87.37 -16.81 21.50
CA ILE A 625 -87.38 -17.73 20.36
C ILE A 625 -87.90 -17.04 19.10
N ASP A 626 -88.93 -16.17 19.23
CA ASP A 626 -89.46 -15.39 18.12
C ASP A 626 -88.45 -14.32 17.58
N ASN A 627 -87.69 -13.71 18.42
CA ASN A 627 -86.64 -12.77 18.00
C ASN A 627 -85.54 -13.49 17.21
N ASN A 628 -85.18 -14.74 17.56
CA ASN A 628 -84.15 -15.48 16.80
C ASN A 628 -84.65 -15.96 15.46
N ALA A 629 -85.95 -16.42 15.41
CA ALA A 629 -86.58 -16.86 14.16
C ALA A 629 -86.84 -15.67 13.20
N GLN A 630 -87.28 -14.51 13.72
CA GLN A 630 -87.40 -13.29 12.91
C GLN A 630 -86.07 -12.73 12.42
N GLN A 631 -85.01 -12.80 13.22
CA GLN A 631 -83.66 -12.43 12.80
C GLN A 631 -83.12 -13.41 11.75
N LEU A 632 -83.37 -14.69 11.87
CA LEU A 632 -82.92 -15.67 10.88
C LEU A 632 -83.68 -15.50 9.57
N GLY A 633 -85.00 -15.29 9.60
CA GLY A 633 -85.79 -14.94 8.43
C GLY A 633 -85.39 -13.68 7.72
N ALA A 634 -85.08 -12.59 8.50
CA ALA A 634 -84.55 -11.36 7.95
C ALA A 634 -83.16 -11.53 7.32
N THR A 635 -82.33 -12.35 7.91
CA THR A 635 -80.98 -12.66 7.38
C THR A 635 -81.07 -13.48 6.05
N ILE A 636 -81.98 -14.43 5.97
CA ILE A 636 -82.20 -15.23 4.74
C ILE A 636 -82.76 -14.34 3.64
N LEU A 637 -83.77 -13.51 3.94
CA LEU A 637 -84.33 -12.55 2.97
C LEU A 637 -83.30 -11.52 2.51
N ALA A 638 -82.53 -10.96 3.40
CA ALA A 638 -81.45 -10.04 3.07
C ALA A 638 -80.38 -10.70 2.16
N SER A 639 -80.02 -11.96 2.42
CA SER A 639 -79.07 -12.68 1.60
C SER A 639 -79.64 -13.02 0.20
N LYS A 640 -80.91 -13.41 0.07
CA LYS A 640 -81.60 -13.63 -1.21
C LYS A 640 -81.73 -12.32 -1.99
N PHE A 641 -82.05 -11.19 -1.30
CA PHE A 641 -82.14 -9.87 -1.94
C PHE A 641 -80.79 -9.40 -2.42
N ALA A 642 -79.72 -9.54 -1.62
CA ALA A 642 -78.35 -9.25 -2.01
C ALA A 642 -77.87 -10.11 -3.19
N ALA A 643 -78.22 -11.37 -3.26
CA ALA A 643 -77.90 -12.27 -4.36
C ALA A 643 -78.65 -11.88 -5.66
N ASN A 644 -79.90 -11.48 -5.57
CA ASN A 644 -80.71 -11.04 -6.72
C ASN A 644 -80.26 -9.63 -7.22
N THR A 645 -79.95 -8.71 -6.32
CA THR A 645 -79.35 -7.38 -6.69
C THR A 645 -78.04 -7.56 -7.40
N LYS A 646 -77.22 -8.49 -6.96
CA LYS A 646 -75.93 -8.81 -7.58
C LYS A 646 -76.06 -9.44 -8.98
N LYS A 647 -77.10 -10.26 -9.22
CA LYS A 647 -77.48 -10.76 -10.53
C LYS A 647 -77.96 -9.68 -11.47
N GLY A 648 -78.77 -8.73 -10.95
CA GLY A 648 -79.26 -7.57 -11.72
C GLY A 648 -78.09 -6.60 -12.10
N THR A 649 -77.12 -6.37 -11.20
CA THR A 649 -75.97 -5.53 -11.47
C THR A 649 -75.03 -6.14 -12.51
N ILE A 650 -74.91 -7.47 -12.56
CA ILE A 650 -74.08 -8.15 -13.57
C ILE A 650 -74.72 -8.02 -14.97
N GLN A 651 -76.03 -7.95 -15.10
CA GLN A 651 -76.70 -7.72 -16.39
C GLN A 651 -76.66 -6.25 -16.83
N LYS A 652 -76.65 -5.28 -15.91
CA LYS A 652 -76.57 -3.84 -16.25
C LYS A 652 -75.17 -3.37 -16.64
N VAL A 653 -74.09 -4.03 -16.20
CA VAL A 653 -72.72 -3.67 -16.49
C VAL A 653 -72.28 -4.03 -17.92
N ARG A 654 -73.16 -4.58 -18.75
CA ARG A 654 -72.82 -4.82 -20.17
C ARG A 654 -72.94 -3.59 -21.09
N PHE A 655 -73.42 -2.47 -20.60
CA PHE A 655 -73.61 -1.23 -21.38
C PHE A 655 -73.26 0.02 -20.60
N VAL A 656 -71.97 0.26 -20.29
CA VAL A 656 -71.47 1.58 -19.90
C VAL A 656 -70.09 1.75 -20.48
N GLU A 657 -69.90 2.83 -21.24
CA GLU A 657 -68.68 3.27 -21.88
C GLU A 657 -67.52 3.53 -20.91
N PRO A 658 -66.26 3.56 -21.40
CA PRO A 658 -65.08 3.64 -20.57
C PRO A 658 -64.82 5.04 -20.06
N GLY A 659 -65.15 5.37 -18.81
CA GLY A 659 -64.95 6.67 -18.23
C GLY A 659 -64.83 6.77 -16.71
N GLU A 660 -65.07 5.74 -15.97
CA GLU A 660 -64.88 5.81 -14.50
C GLU A 660 -64.03 4.63 -14.01
N SER A 661 -62.95 4.98 -13.32
CA SER A 661 -62.02 4.11 -12.66
C SER A 661 -62.70 3.26 -11.56
N SER A 662 -63.50 2.29 -11.94
CA SER A 662 -63.91 1.26 -10.99
C SER A 662 -62.71 0.38 -10.71
N LEU A 663 -62.38 0.18 -9.43
CA LEU A 663 -61.43 -0.75 -8.88
C LEU A 663 -61.72 -2.21 -9.32
N ARG A 664 -61.58 -2.48 -10.62
CA ARG A 664 -61.57 -3.85 -11.13
C ARG A 664 -60.21 -4.43 -10.84
N MET A 665 -60.16 -5.51 -10.03
CA MET A 665 -58.94 -6.30 -9.98
C MET A 665 -58.48 -6.60 -11.41
N PRO A 666 -57.24 -6.33 -11.74
CA PRO A 666 -56.67 -6.66 -13.02
C PRO A 666 -56.90 -8.16 -13.28
N LYS A 667 -57.23 -8.55 -14.50
CA LYS A 667 -57.30 -9.95 -14.89
C LYS A 667 -55.93 -10.56 -14.63
N LEU A 668 -55.86 -11.45 -13.65
CA LEU A 668 -54.64 -12.15 -13.28
C LEU A 668 -54.38 -13.21 -14.35
N PHE A 669 -53.54 -12.88 -15.32
CA PHE A 669 -52.99 -13.87 -16.23
C PHE A 669 -51.85 -14.60 -15.52
N LYS A 670 -51.71 -15.92 -15.81
CA LYS A 670 -50.57 -16.69 -15.38
C LYS A 670 -49.31 -15.99 -15.95
N PRO A 671 -48.30 -15.64 -15.14
CA PRO A 671 -47.06 -15.06 -15.66
C PRO A 671 -46.35 -16.01 -16.63
N ASP A 672 -45.60 -15.49 -17.57
CA ASP A 672 -44.80 -16.27 -18.51
C ASP A 672 -43.75 -17.10 -17.75
N GLU A 673 -43.60 -18.34 -18.19
CA GLU A 673 -42.56 -19.22 -17.67
C GLU A 673 -41.27 -19.04 -18.48
N PRO A 674 -40.07 -19.07 -17.83
CA PRO A 674 -38.84 -19.09 -18.57
C PRO A 674 -38.74 -20.36 -19.42
N GLU A 675 -38.24 -20.22 -20.63
CA GLU A 675 -37.83 -21.34 -21.49
C GLU A 675 -36.46 -21.83 -21.05
N PHE A 676 -36.39 -23.07 -20.55
CA PHE A 676 -35.17 -23.70 -20.05
C PHE A 676 -34.63 -24.75 -21.03
#